data_1fbe4c0f25f81f5868f756a0562af8a8
#
_entry.id   1fbe4c0f25f81f5868f756a0562af8a8
#
_cell.length_a   1.000
_cell.length_b   1.000
_cell.length_c   1.000
_cell.angle_alpha   90.00
_cell.angle_beta   90.00
_cell.angle_gamma   90.00
#
_symmetry.space_group_name_H-M   'P 1'
#
loop_
_entity.id
_entity.type
_entity.pdbx_description
1 polymer ?
#
loop_
_entity_poly.entity_id
_entity_poly.type
_entity_poly.pdbx_seq_one_letter_code
_entity_poly.pdbx_strand_id
1 'polypeptide(L)'
;MELLHTFFAPDGPGFGGPGGPGGPGGPPPMGPTKPGTAQELKDFSEAKYPDAVSLCYTLGLVEPENQGEDFFLKPQAPASEETRKAMAEKAAALGGKKTDFVPAGPTLDEACQQVADVLLKGKNGMPTLKLVDKTQELATLTIGADEIYMAVPGKELTMTVSGVGTNMKPGTYENVTLTVTDSYLKTTGGPGGVHTHHFRTALFVKDGEIVEDKSVKAAILGGNVSGEKAENLKIDNHEHLFNGVMVIGGKYEIDGADLNFVGNGGNDFQGYGAGIMTTGDADVVVKDARIHVEGAIRSAVWCGGESHLKVEDSVIDSKDADPFDNDFRSLSVPMMKCVPFALGLDGNCRATNVLEAGQVSYENSIVVAEKWAPLSTDSGYPPTSLTVKNVLAGVGSLEEAVPGKEYTATKTVAGKTWGYTMGGSGYVAYGDGGVTNLFEDCQFYSPDYILICTGVKPMTFKNVTAKAGRAGFMWHQAQGGNLTVEGGSYDFDKCGFQIKSGAYVHIDVKDADIKLGKNGVLIQQLESDDAGGIITRKYVVPMQEDDWSTVAPAEREIPDSTAVFTGETLTGDIYNSVYGAKHGLSVTLKHSSLTGVVSSSYANHLKADGTVAPGGTVFEQDNHWDAKTTADYHVVDDKAYLYAGRLKNTAAPAVNNPVSLTLEDGAVWTVTGTSYLKNLTISQDSKVCGTITVDGKGVSGAGTYTGEIVVKP
;
A
#
# COMPACT_ATOMS: atom_id res chain seq x y z
N MET A 1 -24.66 -7.99 4.70
CA MET A 1 -23.89 -8.99 5.45
C MET A 1 -22.81 -8.34 6.31
N GLU A 2 -21.90 -7.55 5.76
CA GLU A 2 -20.91 -6.78 6.52
C GLU A 2 -21.51 -5.86 7.58
N LEU A 3 -22.58 -5.13 7.26
CA LEU A 3 -23.32 -4.31 8.21
C LEU A 3 -23.86 -5.11 9.41
N LEU A 4 -24.37 -6.31 9.19
CA LEU A 4 -24.82 -7.17 10.28
C LEU A 4 -23.65 -7.69 11.12
N HIS A 5 -22.53 -8.07 10.49
CA HIS A 5 -21.34 -8.48 11.20
C HIS A 5 -20.76 -7.34 12.04
N THR A 6 -20.74 -6.12 11.52
CA THR A 6 -20.23 -4.94 12.23
C THR A 6 -21.15 -4.48 13.36
N PHE A 7 -22.46 -4.63 13.21
CA PHE A 7 -23.43 -4.29 14.27
C PHE A 7 -23.47 -5.31 15.39
N PHE A 8 -23.16 -6.58 15.13
CA PHE A 8 -23.40 -7.69 16.05
C PHE A 8 -22.16 -8.50 16.40
N ALA A 9 -21.00 -8.24 15.80
CA ALA A 9 -19.77 -8.86 16.22
C ALA A 9 -19.35 -8.31 17.59
N PRO A 10 -19.11 -9.15 18.61
CA PRO A 10 -18.46 -8.68 19.82
C PRO A 10 -17.06 -8.19 19.49
N ASP A 11 -16.56 -7.22 20.25
CA ASP A 11 -15.18 -6.73 20.17
C ASP A 11 -14.24 -7.94 20.16
N GLY A 12 -13.68 -8.24 19.01
CA GLY A 12 -12.78 -9.38 18.83
C GLY A 12 -11.49 -9.15 19.59
N PRO A 13 -10.78 -10.21 20.02
CA PRO A 13 -9.48 -10.07 20.69
C PRO A 13 -8.52 -9.33 19.76
N GLY A 14 -7.79 -8.38 20.33
CA GLY A 14 -6.87 -7.51 19.63
C GLY A 14 -5.90 -8.30 18.73
N PHE A 15 -5.80 -7.88 17.48
CA PHE A 15 -4.94 -8.48 16.48
C PHE A 15 -3.47 -8.28 16.86
N GLY A 16 -2.74 -9.40 16.96
CA GLY A 16 -1.28 -9.38 16.91
C GLY A 16 -0.85 -8.93 15.52
N GLY A 17 -0.05 -7.89 15.42
CA GLY A 17 0.42 -7.37 14.16
C GLY A 17 1.35 -8.32 13.41
N PRO A 18 1.59 -8.09 12.13
CA PRO A 18 2.48 -8.91 11.34
C PRO A 18 3.89 -8.84 11.92
N GLY A 19 4.39 -9.98 12.39
CA GLY A 19 5.80 -10.12 12.70
C GLY A 19 6.59 -9.93 11.42
N GLY A 20 7.55 -9.00 11.42
CA GLY A 20 8.48 -8.84 10.32
C GLY A 20 9.20 -10.17 10.02
N PRO A 21 9.59 -10.43 8.77
CA PRO A 21 10.23 -11.68 8.40
C PRO A 21 11.58 -11.81 9.13
N GLY A 22 11.70 -12.80 10.00
CA GLY A 22 13.00 -13.31 10.40
C GLY A 22 13.48 -13.11 11.82
N GLY A 23 12.62 -13.20 12.83
CA GLY A 23 13.08 -13.56 14.19
C GLY A 23 12.84 -15.06 14.44
N PRO A 24 13.79 -15.81 15.06
CA PRO A 24 13.47 -17.14 15.52
C PRO A 24 12.53 -17.01 16.74
N GLY A 25 11.24 -17.16 16.49
CA GLY A 25 10.17 -16.97 17.46
C GLY A 25 8.90 -16.43 16.84
N GLY A 26 8.58 -16.86 15.61
CA GLY A 26 7.27 -16.58 15.02
C GLY A 26 6.15 -17.05 15.96
N PRO A 27 4.98 -16.36 15.98
CA PRO A 27 3.84 -16.82 16.77
C PRO A 27 3.55 -18.27 16.43
N PRO A 28 3.07 -19.08 17.38
CA PRO A 28 2.68 -20.46 17.10
C PRO A 28 1.70 -20.44 15.92
N PRO A 29 1.72 -21.47 15.04
CA PRO A 29 0.80 -21.52 13.93
C PRO A 29 -0.62 -21.33 14.46
N MET A 30 -1.30 -20.31 13.94
CA MET A 30 -2.71 -20.11 14.29
C MET A 30 -3.47 -21.34 13.77
N GLY A 31 -4.30 -21.90 14.63
CA GLY A 31 -5.20 -22.98 14.25
C GLY A 31 -6.09 -22.56 13.08
N PRO A 32 -6.75 -23.52 12.43
CA PRO A 32 -7.61 -23.23 11.28
C PRO A 32 -8.63 -22.15 11.63
N THR A 33 -8.72 -21.15 10.76
CA THR A 33 -9.59 -20.00 10.94
C THR A 33 -11.03 -20.39 10.58
N LYS A 34 -11.97 -20.01 11.42
CA LYS A 34 -13.41 -20.20 11.16
C LYS A 34 -13.78 -19.57 9.81
N PRO A 35 -14.49 -20.29 8.92
CA PRO A 35 -14.95 -19.74 7.64
C PRO A 35 -15.75 -18.46 7.79
N GLY A 36 -15.61 -17.54 6.85
CA GLY A 36 -16.34 -16.28 6.84
C GLY A 36 -17.83 -16.44 6.55
N THR A 37 -18.19 -17.48 5.82
CA THR A 37 -19.57 -17.76 5.43
C THR A 37 -19.97 -19.21 5.70
N ALA A 38 -21.27 -19.44 5.83
CA ALA A 38 -21.80 -20.79 6.00
C ALA A 38 -21.55 -21.68 4.77
N GLN A 39 -21.49 -21.11 3.59
CA GLN A 39 -21.26 -21.83 2.33
C GLN A 39 -19.88 -22.52 2.27
N GLU A 40 -18.93 -22.04 3.04
CA GLU A 40 -17.57 -22.60 3.13
C GLU A 40 -17.47 -23.77 4.11
N LEU A 41 -18.54 -24.04 4.87
CA LEU A 41 -18.60 -25.20 5.77
C LEU A 41 -18.73 -26.49 4.96
N LYS A 42 -18.01 -27.52 5.36
CA LYS A 42 -17.92 -28.79 4.62
C LYS A 42 -19.25 -29.49 4.40
N ASP A 43 -20.19 -29.29 5.32
CA ASP A 43 -21.50 -29.92 5.34
C ASP A 43 -22.64 -28.97 5.00
N PHE A 44 -22.35 -27.75 4.51
CA PHE A 44 -23.38 -26.77 4.17
C PHE A 44 -24.36 -27.29 3.12
N SER A 45 -23.89 -28.08 2.15
CA SER A 45 -24.73 -28.67 1.12
C SER A 45 -25.81 -29.64 1.67
N GLU A 46 -25.66 -30.08 2.91
CA GLU A 46 -26.64 -30.93 3.59
C GLU A 46 -27.78 -30.13 4.23
N ALA A 47 -27.69 -28.79 4.22
CA ALA A 47 -28.71 -27.93 4.84
C ALA A 47 -30.03 -28.01 4.09
N LYS A 48 -31.10 -28.36 4.81
CA LYS A 48 -32.45 -28.36 4.28
C LYS A 48 -32.98 -26.97 3.97
N TYR A 49 -32.52 -25.95 4.72
CA TYR A 49 -32.87 -24.54 4.58
C TYR A 49 -31.60 -23.70 4.54
N PRO A 50 -30.86 -23.69 3.42
CA PRO A 50 -29.54 -23.09 3.34
C PRO A 50 -29.57 -21.58 3.66
N ASP A 51 -30.60 -20.85 3.28
CA ASP A 51 -30.71 -19.42 3.55
C ASP A 51 -30.83 -19.11 5.05
N ALA A 52 -31.62 -19.90 5.77
CA ALA A 52 -31.77 -19.77 7.22
C ALA A 52 -30.47 -20.12 7.94
N VAL A 53 -29.77 -21.16 7.50
CA VAL A 53 -28.46 -21.55 8.03
C VAL A 53 -27.44 -20.43 7.81
N SER A 54 -27.38 -19.88 6.60
CA SER A 54 -26.50 -18.77 6.27
C SER A 54 -26.75 -17.54 7.13
N LEU A 55 -28.02 -17.16 7.32
CA LEU A 55 -28.41 -16.06 8.16
C LEU A 55 -27.97 -16.27 9.62
N CYS A 56 -28.28 -17.43 10.19
CA CYS A 56 -27.93 -17.75 11.57
C CYS A 56 -26.42 -17.80 11.79
N TYR A 57 -25.67 -18.32 10.84
CA TYR A 57 -24.20 -18.32 10.88
C TYR A 57 -23.64 -16.89 10.86
N THR A 58 -24.12 -16.07 9.94
CA THR A 58 -23.72 -14.66 9.80
C THR A 58 -24.01 -13.86 11.06
N LEU A 59 -25.16 -14.08 11.68
CA LEU A 59 -25.53 -13.43 12.95
C LEU A 59 -24.81 -14.00 14.18
N GLY A 60 -23.94 -14.98 14.00
CA GLY A 60 -23.24 -15.64 15.11
C GLY A 60 -24.16 -16.41 16.06
N LEU A 61 -25.37 -16.74 15.61
CA LEU A 61 -26.32 -17.52 16.40
C LEU A 61 -25.95 -18.98 16.51
N VAL A 62 -25.23 -19.49 15.51
CA VAL A 62 -24.69 -20.83 15.45
C VAL A 62 -23.20 -20.80 15.25
N GLU A 63 -22.50 -21.71 15.92
CA GLU A 63 -21.04 -21.84 15.83
C GLU A 63 -20.69 -23.16 15.15
N PRO A 64 -19.77 -23.19 14.19
CA PRO A 64 -19.33 -24.42 13.57
C PRO A 64 -18.40 -25.20 14.49
N GLU A 65 -18.42 -26.50 14.37
CA GLU A 65 -17.50 -27.39 15.06
C GLU A 65 -16.21 -27.53 14.24
N ASN A 66 -15.08 -27.27 14.87
CA ASN A 66 -13.78 -27.47 14.24
C ASN A 66 -13.35 -28.94 14.36
N GLN A 67 -13.02 -29.57 13.24
CA GLN A 67 -12.49 -30.92 13.17
C GLN A 67 -11.18 -30.95 12.37
N GLY A 68 -10.09 -30.48 12.98
CA GLY A 68 -8.79 -30.38 12.32
C GLY A 68 -8.68 -29.10 11.47
N GLU A 69 -8.59 -29.24 10.17
CA GLU A 69 -8.55 -28.13 9.23
C GLU A 69 -9.95 -27.71 8.72
N ASP A 70 -10.96 -28.52 8.98
CA ASP A 70 -12.31 -28.36 8.46
C ASP A 70 -13.30 -27.92 9.53
N PHE A 71 -14.35 -27.21 9.11
CA PHE A 71 -15.44 -26.75 9.94
C PHE A 71 -16.78 -27.33 9.46
N PHE A 72 -17.60 -27.76 10.42
CA PHE A 72 -18.88 -28.41 10.19
C PHE A 72 -19.99 -27.77 11.02
N LEU A 73 -21.17 -27.59 10.46
CA LEU A 73 -22.34 -27.08 11.19
C LEU A 73 -23.27 -28.18 11.67
N LYS A 74 -23.19 -29.36 11.04
CA LYS A 74 -24.10 -30.49 11.29
C LYS A 74 -25.59 -30.10 11.15
N PRO A 75 -26.01 -29.55 9.99
CA PRO A 75 -27.32 -28.94 9.83
C PRO A 75 -28.50 -29.91 9.96
N GLN A 76 -28.24 -31.21 9.91
CA GLN A 76 -29.25 -32.27 10.09
C GLN A 76 -29.26 -32.83 11.51
N ALA A 77 -28.32 -32.45 12.37
CA ALA A 77 -28.29 -32.94 13.74
C ALA A 77 -29.32 -32.20 14.62
N PRO A 78 -30.04 -32.90 15.52
CA PRO A 78 -30.90 -32.22 16.47
C PRO A 78 -30.08 -31.29 17.39
N ALA A 79 -30.49 -30.03 17.50
CA ALA A 79 -29.84 -29.12 18.42
C ALA A 79 -30.05 -29.54 19.87
N SER A 80 -28.96 -29.60 20.65
CA SER A 80 -29.04 -29.88 22.08
C SER A 80 -29.85 -28.80 22.81
N GLU A 81 -30.34 -29.10 24.00
CA GLU A 81 -31.04 -28.11 24.84
C GLU A 81 -30.12 -26.91 25.16
N GLU A 82 -28.83 -27.18 25.38
CA GLU A 82 -27.81 -26.17 25.62
C GLU A 82 -27.60 -25.26 24.40
N THR A 83 -27.50 -25.84 23.21
CA THR A 83 -27.38 -25.09 21.94
C THR A 83 -28.62 -24.21 21.72
N ARG A 84 -29.82 -24.74 21.94
CA ARG A 84 -31.07 -23.97 21.82
C ARG A 84 -31.15 -22.81 22.80
N LYS A 85 -30.71 -23.03 24.04
CA LYS A 85 -30.66 -22.00 25.07
C LYS A 85 -29.65 -20.90 24.71
N ALA A 86 -28.44 -21.25 24.33
CA ALA A 86 -27.40 -20.30 23.91
C ALA A 86 -27.85 -19.48 22.70
N MET A 87 -28.52 -20.10 21.75
CA MET A 87 -29.06 -19.44 20.59
C MET A 87 -30.20 -18.48 20.96
N ALA A 88 -31.09 -18.87 21.87
CA ALA A 88 -32.14 -17.99 22.38
C ALA A 88 -31.60 -16.78 23.14
N GLU A 89 -30.55 -16.97 23.93
CA GLU A 89 -29.87 -15.88 24.64
C GLU A 89 -29.20 -14.88 23.67
N LYS A 90 -28.48 -15.38 22.64
CA LYS A 90 -27.89 -14.56 21.59
C LYS A 90 -28.97 -13.80 20.80
N ALA A 91 -30.07 -14.48 20.43
CA ALA A 91 -31.18 -13.85 19.74
C ALA A 91 -31.86 -12.77 20.57
N ALA A 92 -32.03 -12.99 21.87
CA ALA A 92 -32.57 -12.00 22.80
C ALA A 92 -31.64 -10.79 22.94
N ALA A 93 -30.32 -10.99 22.92
CA ALA A 93 -29.34 -9.90 22.93
C ALA A 93 -29.43 -9.04 21.64
N LEU A 94 -29.61 -9.67 20.50
CA LEU A 94 -29.83 -8.97 19.22
C LEU A 94 -31.13 -8.16 19.22
N GLY A 95 -32.18 -8.69 19.82
CA GLY A 95 -33.48 -7.99 19.94
C GLY A 95 -33.58 -6.97 21.09
N GLY A 96 -32.53 -6.77 21.88
CA GLY A 96 -32.54 -5.84 23.03
C GLY A 96 -33.52 -6.22 24.15
N LYS A 97 -34.09 -7.42 24.13
CA LYS A 97 -34.91 -7.97 25.21
C LYS A 97 -34.42 -9.34 25.63
N LYS A 98 -34.38 -9.60 26.93
CA LYS A 98 -34.54 -10.97 27.44
C LYS A 98 -35.95 -11.37 27.09
N THR A 99 -36.12 -12.06 26.00
CA THR A 99 -37.44 -12.59 25.63
C THR A 99 -37.54 -14.02 26.08
N ASP A 100 -38.78 -14.42 26.33
CA ASP A 100 -39.17 -15.83 26.39
C ASP A 100 -39.00 -16.51 25.01
N PHE A 101 -38.06 -16.05 24.18
CA PHE A 101 -37.77 -16.64 22.91
C PHE A 101 -37.02 -17.96 23.15
N VAL A 102 -37.81 -18.95 23.40
CA VAL A 102 -37.39 -20.34 23.30
C VAL A 102 -37.72 -20.78 21.89
N PRO A 103 -36.78 -21.28 21.08
CA PRO A 103 -37.09 -21.81 19.79
C PRO A 103 -38.19 -22.88 19.95
N ALA A 104 -39.39 -22.57 19.45
CA ALA A 104 -40.53 -23.46 19.60
C ALA A 104 -40.40 -24.71 18.71
N GLY A 105 -39.47 -24.69 17.76
CA GLY A 105 -39.26 -25.77 16.82
C GLY A 105 -38.20 -26.78 17.27
N PRO A 106 -38.27 -28.02 16.82
CA PRO A 106 -37.26 -29.03 17.07
C PRO A 106 -35.99 -28.84 16.24
N THR A 107 -35.99 -27.98 15.24
CA THR A 107 -34.91 -27.80 14.27
C THR A 107 -34.21 -26.43 14.42
N LEU A 108 -32.94 -26.39 14.05
CA LEU A 108 -32.14 -25.17 14.00
C LEU A 108 -32.76 -24.15 13.01
N ASP A 109 -33.30 -24.64 11.91
CA ASP A 109 -33.86 -23.83 10.83
C ASP A 109 -35.10 -23.04 11.28
N GLU A 110 -35.99 -23.64 12.06
CA GLU A 110 -37.16 -22.94 12.61
C GLU A 110 -36.75 -21.86 13.60
N ALA A 111 -35.70 -22.10 14.38
CA ALA A 111 -35.14 -21.09 15.28
C ALA A 111 -34.51 -19.93 14.51
N CYS A 112 -33.76 -20.22 13.44
CA CYS A 112 -33.18 -19.22 12.56
C CYS A 112 -34.27 -18.37 11.88
N GLN A 113 -35.36 -18.97 11.42
CA GLN A 113 -36.47 -18.24 10.83
C GLN A 113 -37.15 -17.30 11.84
N GLN A 114 -37.31 -17.75 13.08
CA GLN A 114 -37.91 -16.91 14.14
C GLN A 114 -36.99 -15.71 14.46
N VAL A 115 -35.68 -15.88 14.48
CA VAL A 115 -34.71 -14.79 14.67
C VAL A 115 -34.77 -13.83 13.49
N ALA A 116 -34.81 -14.33 12.27
CA ALA A 116 -34.98 -13.52 11.08
C ALA A 116 -36.26 -12.66 11.15
N ASP A 117 -37.37 -13.26 11.58
CA ASP A 117 -38.64 -12.53 11.76
C ASP A 117 -38.54 -11.41 12.81
N VAL A 118 -37.80 -11.62 13.89
CA VAL A 118 -37.56 -10.60 14.92
C VAL A 118 -36.71 -9.44 14.35
N LEU A 119 -35.69 -9.74 13.61
CA LEU A 119 -34.84 -8.73 12.98
C LEU A 119 -35.58 -7.94 11.91
N LEU A 120 -36.36 -8.62 11.07
CA LEU A 120 -37.18 -7.99 10.02
C LEU A 120 -38.28 -7.07 10.55
N LYS A 121 -38.69 -7.25 11.80
CA LYS A 121 -39.74 -6.42 12.46
C LYS A 121 -39.22 -5.16 13.13
N GLY A 122 -37.89 -4.94 13.15
CA GLY A 122 -37.26 -3.73 13.70
C GLY A 122 -37.65 -3.39 15.14
N LYS A 123 -37.36 -4.27 16.10
CA LYS A 123 -37.71 -4.04 17.50
C LYS A 123 -36.57 -3.42 18.33
N ASN A 124 -36.94 -2.59 19.29
CA ASN A 124 -36.09 -2.08 20.37
C ASN A 124 -34.86 -1.25 19.91
N GLY A 125 -35.04 -0.32 18.98
CA GLY A 125 -33.98 0.53 18.49
C GLY A 125 -33.04 -0.16 17.47
N MET A 126 -33.33 -1.41 17.10
CA MET A 126 -32.66 -2.08 16.00
C MET A 126 -33.26 -1.60 14.67
N PRO A 127 -32.42 -1.42 13.65
CA PRO A 127 -32.93 -1.05 12.34
C PRO A 127 -33.82 -2.16 11.77
N THR A 128 -34.81 -1.74 10.98
CA THR A 128 -35.66 -2.66 10.23
C THR A 128 -34.93 -3.17 9.01
N LEU A 129 -34.76 -4.47 8.89
CA LEU A 129 -34.15 -5.08 7.71
C LEU A 129 -35.18 -5.21 6.57
N LYS A 130 -34.79 -4.74 5.39
CA LYS A 130 -35.53 -4.88 4.14
C LYS A 130 -34.77 -5.85 3.24
N LEU A 131 -35.20 -7.10 3.21
CA LEU A 131 -34.59 -8.12 2.36
C LEU A 131 -35.12 -8.01 0.92
N VAL A 132 -34.20 -7.98 -0.02
CA VAL A 132 -34.46 -7.93 -1.45
C VAL A 132 -34.03 -9.28 -2.05
N ASP A 133 -34.98 -10.01 -2.61
CA ASP A 133 -34.78 -11.38 -3.13
C ASP A 133 -34.43 -11.42 -4.62
N LYS A 134 -34.77 -10.37 -5.34
CA LYS A 134 -34.56 -10.25 -6.79
C LYS A 134 -34.40 -8.82 -7.23
N THR A 135 -33.79 -8.63 -8.38
CA THR A 135 -33.63 -7.33 -9.03
C THR A 135 -34.99 -6.63 -9.24
N GLN A 136 -35.07 -5.35 -8.93
CA GLN A 136 -36.28 -4.52 -9.01
C GLN A 136 -35.96 -3.16 -9.61
N GLU A 137 -36.83 -2.69 -10.49
CA GLU A 137 -36.83 -1.30 -10.98
C GLU A 137 -37.95 -0.54 -10.29
N LEU A 138 -37.63 0.58 -9.66
CA LEU A 138 -38.52 1.37 -8.86
C LEU A 138 -38.54 2.82 -9.34
N ALA A 139 -39.72 3.38 -9.60
CA ALA A 139 -39.81 4.80 -9.93
C ALA A 139 -39.33 5.68 -8.77
N THR A 140 -39.60 5.25 -7.54
CA THR A 140 -39.18 5.93 -6.31
C THR A 140 -38.87 4.89 -5.23
N LEU A 141 -37.80 5.11 -4.46
CA LEU A 141 -37.49 4.36 -3.25
C LEU A 141 -37.25 5.35 -2.11
N THR A 142 -37.94 5.16 -1.00
CA THR A 142 -37.66 5.89 0.24
C THR A 142 -37.07 4.93 1.26
N ILE A 143 -35.84 5.27 1.75
CA ILE A 143 -35.14 4.55 2.80
C ILE A 143 -35.26 5.34 4.09
N GLY A 144 -35.88 4.74 5.10
CA GLY A 144 -36.04 5.34 6.44
C GLY A 144 -34.71 5.38 7.20
N ALA A 145 -34.63 6.27 8.20
CA ALA A 145 -33.44 6.39 9.03
C ALA A 145 -33.12 5.13 9.86
N ASP A 146 -34.10 4.31 10.09
CA ASP A 146 -34.06 3.05 10.83
C ASP A 146 -34.19 1.81 9.92
N GLU A 147 -34.00 1.98 8.61
CA GLU A 147 -34.10 0.90 7.64
C GLU A 147 -32.72 0.52 7.07
N ILE A 148 -32.47 -0.78 6.92
CA ILE A 148 -31.33 -1.34 6.23
C ILE A 148 -31.81 -2.26 5.13
N TYR A 149 -31.44 -1.95 3.89
CA TYR A 149 -31.70 -2.79 2.73
C TYR A 149 -30.55 -3.76 2.50
N MET A 150 -30.87 -5.02 2.28
CA MET A 150 -29.89 -6.09 2.02
C MET A 150 -30.46 -7.09 1.01
N ALA A 151 -29.60 -7.75 0.27
CA ALA A 151 -29.99 -8.94 -0.46
C ALA A 151 -30.28 -10.10 0.51
N VAL A 152 -31.00 -11.11 0.05
CA VAL A 152 -31.11 -12.39 0.74
C VAL A 152 -29.73 -13.00 0.94
N PRO A 153 -29.52 -13.83 1.99
CA PRO A 153 -28.22 -14.45 2.26
C PRO A 153 -27.60 -15.13 1.04
N GLY A 154 -26.29 -14.93 0.85
CA GLY A 154 -25.55 -15.46 -0.30
C GLY A 154 -25.62 -14.59 -1.56
N LYS A 155 -26.31 -13.47 -1.50
CA LYS A 155 -26.41 -12.49 -2.58
C LYS A 155 -25.90 -11.13 -2.11
N GLU A 156 -25.55 -10.28 -3.08
CA GLU A 156 -25.21 -8.87 -2.85
C GLU A 156 -26.27 -7.96 -3.45
N LEU A 157 -26.51 -6.83 -2.78
CA LEU A 157 -27.43 -5.79 -3.22
C LEU A 157 -26.69 -4.54 -3.64
N THR A 158 -26.98 -4.08 -4.84
CA THR A 158 -26.49 -2.80 -5.37
C THR A 158 -27.67 -1.89 -5.67
N MET A 159 -27.58 -0.63 -5.30
CA MET A 159 -28.54 0.40 -5.68
C MET A 159 -27.91 1.32 -6.74
N THR A 160 -28.57 1.47 -7.87
CA THR A 160 -28.27 2.54 -8.81
C THR A 160 -29.42 3.55 -8.88
N VAL A 161 -29.06 4.82 -8.97
CA VAL A 161 -30.00 5.92 -9.15
C VAL A 161 -29.73 6.56 -10.50
N SER A 162 -30.65 6.43 -11.44
CA SER A 162 -30.42 6.84 -12.83
C SER A 162 -29.13 6.25 -13.44
N GLY A 163 -28.81 5.01 -13.09
CA GLY A 163 -27.63 4.29 -13.54
C GLY A 163 -26.35 4.53 -12.73
N VAL A 164 -26.30 5.52 -11.83
CA VAL A 164 -25.13 5.78 -10.96
C VAL A 164 -25.26 4.95 -9.69
N GLY A 165 -24.26 4.13 -9.41
CA GLY A 165 -24.18 3.34 -8.17
C GLY A 165 -24.11 4.26 -6.94
N THR A 166 -24.88 3.94 -5.92
CA THR A 166 -25.07 4.81 -4.75
C THR A 166 -25.20 3.97 -3.49
N ASN A 167 -24.49 4.34 -2.43
CA ASN A 167 -24.65 3.73 -1.12
C ASN A 167 -26.08 3.97 -0.61
N MET A 168 -26.70 2.95 -0.07
CA MET A 168 -28.08 2.98 0.45
C MET A 168 -28.11 3.73 1.79
N LYS A 169 -28.27 5.04 1.74
CA LYS A 169 -28.43 5.91 2.91
C LYS A 169 -29.89 6.33 3.05
N PRO A 170 -30.34 6.73 4.27
CA PRO A 170 -31.66 7.31 4.44
C PRO A 170 -31.92 8.47 3.49
N GLY A 171 -33.06 8.45 2.81
CA GLY A 171 -33.44 9.45 1.81
C GLY A 171 -34.50 8.94 0.84
N THR A 172 -34.93 9.83 -0.07
CA THR A 172 -35.86 9.48 -1.16
C THR A 172 -35.11 9.62 -2.48
N TYR A 173 -35.15 8.58 -3.29
CA TYR A 173 -34.48 8.42 -4.55
C TYR A 173 -35.46 8.16 -5.68
N GLU A 174 -35.20 8.70 -6.86
CA GLU A 174 -36.01 8.49 -8.06
C GLU A 174 -35.24 7.68 -9.10
N ASN A 175 -35.95 6.92 -9.94
CA ASN A 175 -35.35 6.06 -10.98
C ASN A 175 -34.31 5.08 -10.41
N VAL A 176 -34.73 4.28 -9.46
CA VAL A 176 -33.86 3.36 -8.71
C VAL A 176 -33.92 1.97 -9.30
N THR A 177 -32.75 1.37 -9.48
CA THR A 177 -32.64 -0.08 -9.71
C THR A 177 -31.94 -0.72 -8.51
N LEU A 178 -32.64 -1.65 -7.85
CA LEU A 178 -32.05 -2.55 -6.87
C LEU A 178 -31.65 -3.83 -7.58
N THR A 179 -30.35 -4.07 -7.73
CA THR A 179 -29.82 -5.25 -8.41
C THR A 179 -29.35 -6.27 -7.40
N VAL A 180 -29.85 -7.50 -7.50
CA VAL A 180 -29.43 -8.63 -6.69
C VAL A 180 -28.54 -9.54 -7.55
N THR A 181 -27.30 -9.74 -7.12
CA THR A 181 -26.30 -10.56 -7.79
C THR A 181 -25.77 -11.64 -6.86
N ASP A 182 -25.14 -12.66 -7.42
CA ASP A 182 -24.36 -13.61 -6.62
C ASP A 182 -23.15 -12.91 -6.01
N SER A 183 -22.91 -13.15 -4.72
CA SER A 183 -21.71 -12.67 -4.07
C SER A 183 -20.47 -13.31 -4.69
N TYR A 184 -19.47 -12.50 -5.00
CA TYR A 184 -18.13 -13.01 -5.22
C TYR A 184 -17.37 -12.95 -3.90
N LEU A 185 -17.01 -14.12 -3.39
CA LEU A 185 -16.26 -14.23 -2.14
C LEU A 185 -14.81 -14.48 -2.45
N LYS A 186 -13.94 -13.64 -1.91
CA LYS A 186 -12.50 -13.89 -1.91
C LYS A 186 -12.02 -13.96 -0.46
N THR A 187 -11.57 -15.13 -0.05
CA THR A 187 -10.90 -15.29 1.24
C THR A 187 -9.43 -14.96 1.03
N THR A 188 -8.88 -14.16 1.89
CA THR A 188 -7.52 -13.66 1.73
C THR A 188 -6.69 -13.87 2.97
N GLY A 189 -5.44 -14.29 2.76
CA GLY A 189 -4.39 -14.11 3.75
C GLY A 189 -3.66 -12.80 3.42
N GLY A 190 -3.45 -11.95 4.39
CA GLY A 190 -2.73 -10.69 4.19
C GLY A 190 -2.27 -10.11 5.51
N PRO A 191 -1.64 -8.96 5.51
CA PRO A 191 -1.30 -8.27 6.73
C PRO A 191 -2.56 -8.09 7.60
N GLY A 192 -2.52 -8.56 8.84
CA GLY A 192 -3.67 -8.48 9.76
C GLY A 192 -4.61 -9.68 9.76
N GLY A 193 -4.29 -10.81 9.06
CA GLY A 193 -5.05 -12.05 9.11
C GLY A 193 -5.82 -12.40 7.83
N VAL A 194 -6.70 -13.38 7.96
CA VAL A 194 -7.56 -13.79 6.84
C VAL A 194 -8.85 -12.98 6.89
N HIS A 195 -9.12 -12.24 5.81
CA HIS A 195 -10.33 -11.46 5.66
C HIS A 195 -11.14 -11.99 4.48
N THR A 196 -12.42 -12.18 4.69
CA THR A 196 -13.37 -12.53 3.63
C THR A 196 -14.29 -11.34 3.41
N HIS A 197 -14.33 -10.85 2.19
CA HIS A 197 -15.18 -9.75 1.81
C HIS A 197 -16.05 -10.12 0.63
N HIS A 198 -17.26 -9.59 0.69
CA HIS A 198 -18.19 -9.58 -0.43
C HIS A 198 -17.98 -8.27 -1.18
N PHE A 199 -17.78 -8.35 -2.48
CA PHE A 199 -17.72 -7.17 -3.32
C PHE A 199 -18.55 -7.35 -4.59
N ARG A 200 -18.94 -6.25 -5.16
CA ARG A 200 -19.73 -6.19 -6.39
C ARG A 200 -18.87 -5.66 -7.50
N THR A 201 -19.19 -6.01 -8.72
CA THR A 201 -18.51 -5.46 -9.89
C THR A 201 -19.50 -5.12 -11.00
N ALA A 202 -19.26 -4.05 -11.74
CA ALA A 202 -20.09 -3.69 -12.87
C ALA A 202 -20.01 -4.74 -13.97
N LEU A 203 -18.79 -5.22 -14.26
CA LEU A 203 -18.53 -6.22 -15.29
C LEU A 203 -17.59 -7.29 -14.76
N PHE A 204 -18.06 -8.52 -14.69
CA PHE A 204 -17.27 -9.69 -14.32
C PHE A 204 -17.04 -10.56 -15.56
N VAL A 205 -15.78 -10.75 -15.95
CA VAL A 205 -15.38 -11.59 -17.05
C VAL A 205 -14.53 -12.74 -16.55
N LYS A 206 -14.85 -13.94 -16.96
CA LYS A 206 -14.07 -15.12 -16.61
C LYS A 206 -13.84 -15.96 -17.85
N ASP A 207 -12.58 -16.26 -18.16
CA ASP A 207 -12.16 -17.12 -19.28
C ASP A 207 -12.81 -16.72 -20.64
N GLY A 208 -12.95 -15.41 -20.88
CA GLY A 208 -13.55 -14.87 -22.10
C GLY A 208 -15.08 -14.87 -22.12
N GLU A 209 -15.74 -15.10 -20.99
CA GLU A 209 -17.20 -15.04 -20.87
C GLU A 209 -17.63 -14.03 -19.79
N ILE A 210 -18.71 -13.29 -20.07
CA ILE A 210 -19.34 -12.44 -19.06
C ILE A 210 -20.14 -13.32 -18.11
N VAL A 211 -19.84 -13.25 -16.81
CA VAL A 211 -20.60 -13.93 -15.77
C VAL A 211 -21.77 -13.03 -15.37
N GLU A 212 -22.93 -13.25 -15.98
CA GLU A 212 -24.09 -12.37 -15.90
C GLU A 212 -24.62 -12.20 -14.49
N ASP A 213 -24.72 -13.28 -13.73
CA ASP A 213 -25.27 -13.30 -12.37
C ASP A 213 -24.33 -12.65 -11.32
N LYS A 214 -23.07 -12.40 -11.69
CA LYS A 214 -22.08 -11.68 -10.87
C LYS A 214 -21.81 -10.26 -11.36
N SER A 215 -22.39 -9.86 -12.48
CA SER A 215 -22.22 -8.54 -13.07
C SER A 215 -23.39 -7.62 -12.72
N VAL A 216 -23.10 -6.40 -12.25
CA VAL A 216 -24.10 -5.35 -12.00
C VAL A 216 -24.19 -4.47 -13.25
N LYS A 217 -24.73 -5.00 -14.34
CA LYS A 217 -24.80 -4.29 -15.64
C LYS A 217 -25.58 -2.98 -15.57
N ALA A 218 -26.48 -2.81 -14.57
CA ALA A 218 -27.17 -1.54 -14.34
C ALA A 218 -26.24 -0.37 -14.02
N ALA A 219 -24.99 -0.66 -13.58
CA ALA A 219 -23.96 0.35 -13.32
C ALA A 219 -23.20 0.76 -14.61
N ILE A 220 -23.44 0.10 -15.74
CA ILE A 220 -22.83 0.43 -17.04
C ILE A 220 -23.71 1.46 -17.73
N LEU A 221 -23.23 2.70 -17.82
CA LEU A 221 -23.95 3.83 -18.38
C LEU A 221 -23.83 3.94 -19.90
N GLY A 222 -22.86 3.25 -20.49
CA GLY A 222 -22.60 3.30 -21.92
C GLY A 222 -21.49 2.40 -22.37
N GLY A 223 -21.34 2.26 -23.67
CA GLY A 223 -20.38 1.38 -24.31
C GLY A 223 -20.95 0.02 -24.72
N ASN A 224 -20.10 -0.78 -25.35
CA ASN A 224 -20.42 -2.14 -25.78
C ASN A 224 -19.54 -3.12 -25.01
N VAL A 225 -20.13 -4.17 -24.45
CA VAL A 225 -19.42 -5.21 -23.71
C VAL A 225 -19.70 -6.59 -24.29
N SER A 226 -18.65 -7.38 -24.42
CA SER A 226 -18.71 -8.79 -24.81
C SER A 226 -17.76 -9.60 -23.93
N GLY A 227 -17.67 -10.91 -24.13
CA GLY A 227 -16.71 -11.75 -23.42
C GLY A 227 -15.25 -11.47 -23.77
N GLU A 228 -14.98 -10.83 -24.89
CA GLU A 228 -13.63 -10.55 -25.38
C GLU A 228 -13.22 -9.08 -25.25
N LYS A 229 -14.19 -8.16 -25.21
CA LYS A 229 -13.91 -6.72 -25.31
C LYS A 229 -14.99 -5.85 -24.65
N ALA A 230 -14.53 -4.74 -24.06
CA ALA A 230 -15.36 -3.58 -23.70
C ALA A 230 -14.90 -2.36 -24.52
N GLU A 231 -15.82 -1.71 -25.23
CA GLU A 231 -15.56 -0.52 -26.05
C GLU A 231 -16.34 0.67 -25.52
N ASN A 232 -15.65 1.80 -25.33
CA ASN A 232 -16.22 3.05 -24.83
C ASN A 232 -17.05 2.84 -23.55
N LEU A 233 -16.57 1.94 -22.68
CA LEU A 233 -17.25 1.58 -21.46
C LEU A 233 -17.34 2.79 -20.53
N LYS A 234 -18.55 3.12 -20.10
CA LYS A 234 -18.77 4.19 -19.14
C LYS A 234 -19.39 3.67 -17.85
N ILE A 235 -18.69 3.91 -16.73
CA ILE A 235 -19.15 3.58 -15.38
C ILE A 235 -18.96 4.82 -14.51
N ASP A 236 -20.01 5.17 -13.76
CA ASP A 236 -19.97 6.16 -12.69
C ASP A 236 -20.62 5.54 -11.45
N ASN A 237 -19.83 5.28 -10.41
CA ASN A 237 -20.29 4.54 -9.23
C ASN A 237 -19.77 5.15 -7.95
N HIS A 238 -20.65 5.39 -7.00
CA HIS A 238 -20.38 6.03 -5.71
C HIS A 238 -20.58 5.07 -4.54
N GLU A 239 -20.34 3.79 -4.74
CA GLU A 239 -20.48 2.77 -3.71
C GLU A 239 -19.12 2.36 -3.14
N HIS A 240 -19.12 2.02 -1.85
CA HIS A 240 -18.00 1.32 -1.23
C HIS A 240 -17.90 -0.11 -1.76
N LEU A 241 -16.68 -0.66 -1.80
CA LEU A 241 -16.42 -2.07 -2.19
C LEU A 241 -17.00 -2.45 -3.56
N PHE A 242 -17.03 -1.51 -4.49
CA PHE A 242 -17.58 -1.73 -5.82
C PHE A 242 -16.46 -1.63 -6.86
N ASN A 243 -16.24 -2.73 -7.59
CA ASN A 243 -15.26 -2.83 -8.66
C ASN A 243 -15.87 -2.43 -10.02
N GLY A 244 -15.04 -1.90 -10.89
CA GLY A 244 -15.45 -1.60 -12.27
C GLY A 244 -15.47 -2.84 -13.14
N VAL A 245 -14.29 -3.22 -13.65
CA VAL A 245 -14.12 -4.41 -14.48
C VAL A 245 -13.23 -5.39 -13.74
N MET A 246 -13.71 -6.62 -13.59
CA MET A 246 -12.93 -7.73 -13.05
C MET A 246 -12.75 -8.80 -14.11
N VAL A 247 -11.51 -9.19 -14.37
CA VAL A 247 -11.16 -10.24 -15.32
C VAL A 247 -10.40 -11.35 -14.61
N ILE A 248 -10.91 -12.57 -14.70
CA ILE A 248 -10.26 -13.77 -14.19
C ILE A 248 -9.99 -14.72 -15.34
N GLY A 249 -8.71 -14.91 -15.67
CA GLY A 249 -8.28 -15.78 -16.76
C GLY A 249 -8.69 -15.29 -18.15
N GLY A 250 -8.06 -15.87 -19.16
CA GLY A 250 -8.32 -15.57 -20.56
C GLY A 250 -7.84 -14.20 -21.00
N LYS A 251 -8.23 -13.81 -22.22
CA LYS A 251 -7.87 -12.53 -22.82
C LYS A 251 -9.03 -11.54 -22.78
N TYR A 252 -8.72 -10.27 -22.51
CA TYR A 252 -9.74 -9.22 -22.53
C TYR A 252 -9.14 -7.87 -22.99
N GLU A 253 -9.90 -7.12 -23.78
CA GLU A 253 -9.51 -5.77 -24.20
C GLU A 253 -10.51 -4.74 -23.66
N ILE A 254 -10.00 -3.62 -23.14
CA ILE A 254 -10.79 -2.46 -22.70
C ILE A 254 -10.30 -1.25 -23.50
N ASP A 255 -11.15 -0.67 -24.34
CA ASP A 255 -10.81 0.39 -25.27
C ASP A 255 -11.75 1.59 -25.11
N GLY A 256 -11.20 2.77 -24.86
CA GLY A 256 -11.95 4.02 -24.72
C GLY A 256 -12.78 4.10 -23.43
N ALA A 257 -12.38 3.46 -22.35
CA ALA A 257 -13.17 3.45 -21.10
C ALA A 257 -13.11 4.78 -20.34
N ASP A 258 -14.26 5.21 -19.78
CA ASP A 258 -14.41 6.34 -18.86
C ASP A 258 -14.98 5.82 -17.53
N LEU A 259 -14.11 5.60 -16.55
CA LEU A 259 -14.42 4.96 -15.29
C LEU A 259 -14.23 5.97 -14.14
N ASN A 260 -15.32 6.25 -13.41
CA ASN A 260 -15.34 7.12 -12.25
C ASN A 260 -15.88 6.37 -11.04
N PHE A 261 -15.09 6.32 -9.96
CA PHE A 261 -15.47 5.65 -8.72
C PHE A 261 -15.22 6.53 -7.52
N VAL A 262 -16.26 6.73 -6.70
CA VAL A 262 -16.19 7.46 -5.42
C VAL A 262 -16.65 6.55 -4.30
N GLY A 263 -15.84 6.40 -3.26
CA GLY A 263 -16.13 5.53 -2.11
C GLY A 263 -14.96 4.61 -1.76
N ASN A 264 -14.97 4.05 -0.56
CA ASN A 264 -13.86 3.26 -0.04
C ASN A 264 -13.64 1.94 -0.80
N GLY A 265 -12.39 1.59 -1.06
CA GLY A 265 -12.01 0.31 -1.64
C GLY A 265 -12.06 -0.84 -0.64
N GLY A 266 -11.63 -0.61 0.59
CA GLY A 266 -11.70 -1.57 1.69
C GLY A 266 -10.44 -2.40 1.89
N ASN A 267 -9.86 -2.96 0.85
CA ASN A 267 -8.63 -3.73 0.93
C ASN A 267 -7.90 -3.75 -0.42
N ASP A 268 -6.83 -2.98 -0.54
CA ASP A 268 -6.04 -2.87 -1.77
C ASP A 268 -5.03 -4.03 -1.96
N PHE A 269 -4.80 -4.87 -0.95
CA PHE A 269 -4.09 -6.15 -1.12
C PHE A 269 -4.95 -7.19 -1.82
N GLN A 270 -6.25 -6.97 -1.94
CA GLN A 270 -7.19 -7.92 -2.53
C GLN A 270 -7.95 -7.35 -3.73
N GLY A 271 -7.67 -6.11 -4.10
CA GLY A 271 -8.29 -5.46 -5.24
C GLY A 271 -9.75 -5.08 -5.03
N TYR A 272 -10.23 -5.03 -3.78
CA TYR A 272 -11.59 -4.57 -3.53
C TYR A 272 -11.73 -3.08 -3.83
N GLY A 273 -12.76 -2.75 -4.57
CA GLY A 273 -13.03 -1.39 -5.03
C GLY A 273 -12.19 -0.95 -6.23
N ALA A 274 -11.38 -1.81 -6.83
CA ALA A 274 -10.56 -1.44 -7.97
C ALA A 274 -11.38 -1.01 -9.19
N GLY A 275 -10.89 0.00 -9.91
CA GLY A 275 -11.46 0.38 -11.19
C GLY A 275 -11.33 -0.75 -12.21
N ILE A 276 -10.13 -1.31 -12.33
CA ILE A 276 -9.85 -2.52 -13.10
C ILE A 276 -9.10 -3.49 -12.20
N MET A 277 -9.56 -4.74 -12.14
CA MET A 277 -8.96 -5.82 -11.40
C MET A 277 -8.71 -7.01 -12.32
N THR A 278 -7.47 -7.51 -12.34
CA THR A 278 -7.09 -8.71 -13.10
C THR A 278 -6.47 -9.74 -12.18
N THR A 279 -6.84 -11.00 -12.33
CA THR A 279 -6.30 -12.11 -11.53
C THR A 279 -6.40 -13.44 -12.29
N GLY A 280 -5.94 -14.52 -11.66
CA GLY A 280 -5.77 -15.79 -12.35
C GLY A 280 -4.61 -15.69 -13.34
N ASP A 281 -4.82 -16.15 -14.56
CA ASP A 281 -3.89 -16.06 -15.71
C ASP A 281 -4.43 -15.11 -16.80
N ALA A 282 -5.16 -14.06 -16.40
CA ALA A 282 -5.75 -13.11 -17.33
C ALA A 282 -4.68 -12.33 -18.11
N ASP A 283 -4.91 -12.13 -19.41
CA ASP A 283 -4.10 -11.29 -20.32
C ASP A 283 -4.97 -10.12 -20.80
N VAL A 284 -4.79 -8.95 -20.18
CA VAL A 284 -5.69 -7.80 -20.36
C VAL A 284 -4.95 -6.62 -20.97
N VAL A 285 -5.56 -5.98 -21.95
CA VAL A 285 -5.06 -4.75 -22.56
C VAL A 285 -6.08 -3.63 -22.35
N VAL A 286 -5.62 -2.51 -21.83
CA VAL A 286 -6.39 -1.28 -21.62
C VAL A 286 -5.82 -0.17 -22.47
N LYS A 287 -6.66 0.47 -23.31
CA LYS A 287 -6.27 1.54 -24.21
C LYS A 287 -7.21 2.74 -24.10
N ASP A 288 -6.65 3.93 -24.30
CA ASP A 288 -7.42 5.18 -24.36
C ASP A 288 -8.40 5.35 -23.18
N ALA A 289 -8.02 4.85 -22.00
CA ALA A 289 -8.89 4.86 -20.85
C ALA A 289 -8.66 6.08 -19.94
N ARG A 290 -9.76 6.59 -19.38
CA ARG A 290 -9.77 7.50 -18.25
C ARG A 290 -10.27 6.75 -17.03
N ILE A 291 -9.42 6.59 -16.00
CA ILE A 291 -9.78 5.90 -14.77
C ILE A 291 -9.54 6.85 -13.61
N HIS A 292 -10.62 7.24 -12.95
CA HIS A 292 -10.59 8.06 -11.76
C HIS A 292 -11.15 7.29 -10.58
N VAL A 293 -10.44 7.28 -9.46
CA VAL A 293 -10.92 6.71 -8.21
C VAL A 293 -10.74 7.72 -7.08
N GLU A 294 -11.71 7.81 -6.19
CA GLU A 294 -11.68 8.60 -4.97
C GLU A 294 -12.21 7.76 -3.81
N GLY A 295 -11.39 7.55 -2.79
CA GLY A 295 -11.78 6.73 -1.63
C GLY A 295 -10.59 6.20 -0.85
N ALA A 296 -10.82 5.90 0.42
CA ALA A 296 -9.79 5.29 1.25
C ALA A 296 -9.53 3.85 0.81
N ILE A 297 -8.25 3.48 0.69
CA ILE A 297 -7.79 2.13 0.36
C ILE A 297 -8.44 1.62 -0.95
N ARG A 298 -8.41 2.46 -1.98
CA ARG A 298 -8.96 2.16 -3.29
C ARG A 298 -7.89 2.28 -4.36
N SER A 299 -7.72 1.23 -5.17
CA SER A 299 -6.83 1.26 -6.34
C SER A 299 -7.61 1.53 -7.62
N ALA A 300 -7.03 2.32 -8.53
CA ALA A 300 -7.60 2.45 -9.88
C ALA A 300 -7.33 1.18 -10.68
N VAL A 301 -6.13 0.62 -10.55
CA VAL A 301 -5.68 -0.59 -11.24
C VAL A 301 -5.10 -1.56 -10.22
N TRP A 302 -5.58 -2.79 -10.27
CA TRP A 302 -5.07 -3.89 -9.45
C TRP A 302 -4.78 -5.12 -10.31
N CYS A 303 -3.61 -5.73 -10.13
CA CYS A 303 -3.17 -6.89 -10.88
C CYS A 303 -2.55 -7.92 -9.93
N GLY A 304 -3.09 -9.13 -9.92
CA GLY A 304 -2.61 -10.23 -9.09
C GLY A 304 -2.74 -11.59 -9.80
N GLY A 305 -2.54 -12.67 -9.06
CA GLY A 305 -2.45 -14.01 -9.66
C GLY A 305 -1.21 -14.11 -10.54
N GLU A 306 -1.33 -14.74 -11.68
CA GLU A 306 -0.33 -14.82 -12.76
C GLU A 306 -0.75 -13.95 -13.96
N SER A 307 -1.56 -12.91 -13.72
CA SER A 307 -2.16 -12.10 -14.78
C SER A 307 -1.18 -11.07 -15.34
N HIS A 308 -1.39 -10.77 -16.64
CA HIS A 308 -0.68 -9.73 -17.37
C HIS A 308 -1.65 -8.60 -17.70
N LEU A 309 -1.28 -7.37 -17.36
CA LEU A 309 -2.07 -6.18 -17.66
C LEU A 309 -1.21 -5.15 -18.38
N LYS A 310 -1.60 -4.81 -19.59
CA LYS A 310 -0.98 -3.73 -20.37
C LYS A 310 -1.92 -2.53 -20.41
N VAL A 311 -1.40 -1.35 -20.09
CA VAL A 311 -2.14 -0.08 -20.11
C VAL A 311 -1.42 0.89 -21.04
N GLU A 312 -2.11 1.35 -22.08
CA GLU A 312 -1.58 2.23 -23.12
C GLU A 312 -2.44 3.49 -23.26
N ASP A 313 -1.80 4.61 -23.60
CA ASP A 313 -2.47 5.88 -23.94
C ASP A 313 -3.58 6.28 -22.96
N SER A 314 -3.38 6.01 -21.67
CA SER A 314 -4.42 6.11 -20.65
C SER A 314 -4.07 7.11 -19.56
N VAL A 315 -5.10 7.62 -18.91
CA VAL A 315 -4.98 8.58 -17.80
C VAL A 315 -5.62 7.99 -16.56
N ILE A 316 -4.80 7.75 -15.54
CA ILE A 316 -5.20 7.13 -14.29
C ILE A 316 -4.90 8.10 -13.16
N ASP A 317 -5.88 8.40 -12.33
CA ASP A 317 -5.65 9.12 -11.09
C ASP A 317 -6.45 8.59 -9.92
N SER A 318 -5.87 8.73 -8.73
CA SER A 318 -6.49 8.39 -7.48
C SER A 318 -6.48 9.55 -6.51
N LYS A 319 -7.58 9.72 -5.77
CA LYS A 319 -7.69 10.66 -4.67
C LYS A 319 -7.97 9.94 -3.37
N ASP A 320 -7.33 10.44 -2.34
CA ASP A 320 -7.58 10.00 -0.97
C ASP A 320 -8.96 10.45 -0.50
N ALA A 321 -9.51 9.69 0.44
CA ALA A 321 -10.63 10.13 1.25
C ALA A 321 -10.32 9.89 2.72
N ASP A 322 -10.95 10.67 3.60
CA ASP A 322 -10.88 10.39 5.03
C ASP A 322 -11.60 9.06 5.31
N PRO A 323 -10.90 8.04 5.79
CA PRO A 323 -11.51 6.74 6.07
C PRO A 323 -12.59 6.81 7.15
N PHE A 324 -12.64 7.90 7.92
CA PHE A 324 -13.59 8.11 9.02
C PHE A 324 -14.80 8.94 8.62
N ASP A 325 -14.69 9.80 7.61
CA ASP A 325 -15.80 10.58 7.07
C ASP A 325 -16.77 9.73 6.23
N ASN A 326 -16.27 8.63 5.70
CA ASN A 326 -17.05 7.61 5.01
C ASN A 326 -17.44 6.50 6.00
N ASP A 327 -18.07 5.44 5.54
CA ASP A 327 -18.32 4.26 6.38
C ASP A 327 -16.99 3.50 6.60
N PHE A 328 -16.26 3.85 7.66
CA PHE A 328 -14.98 3.22 7.93
C PHE A 328 -15.09 1.70 8.20
N ARG A 329 -16.30 1.20 8.48
CA ARG A 329 -16.57 -0.23 8.59
C ARG A 329 -16.41 -0.98 7.27
N SER A 330 -16.43 -0.25 6.15
CA SER A 330 -16.09 -0.81 4.85
C SER A 330 -14.59 -1.16 4.72
N LEU A 331 -13.73 -0.65 5.61
CA LEU A 331 -12.29 -0.88 5.58
C LEU A 331 -11.92 -2.16 6.32
N SER A 332 -11.44 -3.15 5.60
CA SER A 332 -11.10 -4.46 6.14
C SER A 332 -9.70 -4.56 6.75
N VAL A 333 -8.80 -3.66 6.37
CA VAL A 333 -7.42 -3.63 6.86
C VAL A 333 -7.18 -2.36 7.65
N PRO A 334 -7.43 -2.37 8.97
CA PRO A 334 -7.28 -1.17 9.82
C PRO A 334 -5.93 -0.49 9.71
N MET A 335 -4.86 -1.27 9.52
CA MET A 335 -3.51 -0.73 9.34
C MET A 335 -3.40 0.24 8.17
N MET A 336 -4.18 0.05 7.12
CA MET A 336 -4.14 0.89 5.92
C MET A 336 -4.68 2.30 6.17
N LYS A 337 -5.29 2.56 7.31
CA LYS A 337 -5.70 3.91 7.70
C LYS A 337 -4.51 4.82 8.00
N CYS A 338 -3.37 4.24 8.39
CA CYS A 338 -2.20 5.00 8.85
C CYS A 338 -0.84 4.37 8.51
N VAL A 339 -0.79 3.39 7.61
CA VAL A 339 0.46 2.73 7.19
C VAL A 339 1.57 3.72 6.80
N PRO A 340 1.30 4.78 6.04
CA PRO A 340 2.35 5.69 5.61
C PRO A 340 3.09 6.39 6.76
N PHE A 341 2.52 6.43 7.95
CA PHE A 341 3.13 7.04 9.12
C PHE A 341 4.54 6.49 9.41
N ALA A 342 4.73 5.17 9.36
CA ALA A 342 6.02 4.54 9.61
C ALA A 342 7.12 4.96 8.64
N LEU A 343 6.73 5.41 7.44
CA LEU A 343 7.64 5.88 6.39
C LEU A 343 7.78 7.40 6.37
N GLY A 344 7.12 8.10 7.28
CA GLY A 344 7.06 9.56 7.30
C GLY A 344 6.20 10.15 6.20
N LEU A 345 5.12 9.48 5.83
CA LEU A 345 4.21 9.85 4.75
C LEU A 345 2.77 9.99 5.26
N ASP A 346 1.91 10.53 4.41
CA ASP A 346 0.46 10.63 4.60
C ASP A 346 -0.25 10.08 3.36
N GLY A 347 -1.46 9.56 3.54
CA GLY A 347 -2.30 9.05 2.46
C GLY A 347 -2.72 7.60 2.65
N ASN A 348 -3.70 7.17 1.87
CA ASN A 348 -4.27 5.82 1.96
C ASN A 348 -4.76 5.26 0.61
N CYS A 349 -4.37 5.86 -0.50
CA CYS A 349 -4.81 5.44 -1.82
C CYS A 349 -3.62 5.14 -2.74
N ARG A 350 -3.69 4.03 -3.47
CA ARG A 350 -2.72 3.66 -4.51
C ARG A 350 -3.41 3.65 -5.87
N ALA A 351 -2.88 4.39 -6.84
CA ALA A 351 -3.46 4.34 -8.18
C ALA A 351 -3.26 2.96 -8.82
N THR A 352 -2.07 2.36 -8.63
CA THR A 352 -1.76 1.01 -9.12
C THR A 352 -1.24 0.15 -7.98
N ASN A 353 -1.74 -1.09 -7.87
CA ASN A 353 -1.17 -2.09 -6.98
C ASN A 353 -0.99 -3.43 -7.70
N VAL A 354 0.23 -3.95 -7.71
CA VAL A 354 0.62 -5.21 -8.35
C VAL A 354 1.11 -6.17 -7.28
N LEU A 355 0.49 -7.33 -7.20
CA LEU A 355 0.75 -8.31 -6.15
C LEU A 355 0.93 -9.72 -6.72
N GLU A 356 1.24 -10.65 -5.84
CA GLU A 356 1.36 -12.06 -6.16
C GLU A 356 2.40 -12.28 -7.28
N ALA A 357 2.03 -12.84 -8.42
CA ALA A 357 2.86 -12.98 -9.61
C ALA A 357 2.39 -12.08 -10.79
N GLY A 358 1.56 -11.07 -10.48
CA GLY A 358 1.01 -10.16 -11.48
C GLY A 358 2.11 -9.35 -12.22
N GLN A 359 1.87 -9.05 -13.47
CA GLN A 359 2.78 -8.28 -14.32
C GLN A 359 2.02 -7.14 -14.97
N VAL A 360 2.47 -5.91 -14.74
CA VAL A 360 1.85 -4.71 -15.31
C VAL A 360 2.84 -3.97 -16.19
N SER A 361 2.35 -3.50 -17.34
CA SER A 361 3.09 -2.55 -18.16
C SER A 361 2.25 -1.31 -18.47
N TYR A 362 2.87 -0.15 -18.34
CA TYR A 362 2.33 1.14 -18.76
C TYR A 362 3.13 1.70 -19.92
N GLU A 363 2.45 2.17 -20.94
CA GLU A 363 3.07 2.86 -22.07
C GLU A 363 2.31 4.16 -22.39
N ASN A 364 3.05 5.24 -22.63
CA ASN A 364 2.53 6.55 -23.05
C ASN A 364 1.34 7.06 -22.20
N SER A 365 1.35 6.86 -20.90
CA SER A 365 0.23 7.11 -19.99
C SER A 365 0.56 8.15 -18.93
N ILE A 366 -0.46 8.51 -18.15
CA ILE A 366 -0.34 9.34 -16.95
C ILE A 366 -0.87 8.54 -15.77
N VAL A 367 -0.11 8.47 -14.66
CA VAL A 367 -0.54 7.82 -13.42
C VAL A 367 -0.26 8.75 -12.24
N VAL A 368 -1.29 9.27 -11.60
CA VAL A 368 -1.18 10.24 -10.51
C VAL A 368 -1.94 9.76 -9.29
N ALA A 369 -1.36 9.93 -8.13
CA ALA A 369 -2.05 9.79 -6.85
C ALA A 369 -2.00 11.12 -6.10
N GLU A 370 -3.11 11.53 -5.49
CA GLU A 370 -3.14 12.77 -4.70
C GLU A 370 -2.17 12.68 -3.51
N LYS A 371 -2.15 11.51 -2.88
CA LYS A 371 -1.20 11.14 -1.84
C LYS A 371 -0.80 9.67 -1.99
N TRP A 372 0.15 9.24 -1.20
CA TRP A 372 0.73 7.91 -1.10
C TRP A 372 1.42 7.46 -2.39
N ALA A 373 0.72 6.75 -3.33
CA ALA A 373 1.46 6.14 -4.44
C ALA A 373 0.70 6.04 -5.77
N PRO A 374 1.28 6.54 -6.89
CA PRO A 374 0.81 6.17 -8.21
C PRO A 374 1.15 4.73 -8.62
N LEU A 375 2.34 4.22 -8.28
CA LEU A 375 2.86 2.94 -8.77
C LEU A 375 3.35 2.08 -7.60
N SER A 376 2.74 0.92 -7.37
CA SER A 376 3.16 0.01 -6.31
C SER A 376 3.22 -1.44 -6.80
N THR A 377 4.33 -2.12 -6.45
CA THR A 377 4.42 -3.56 -6.41
C THR A 377 4.58 -3.97 -4.95
N ASP A 378 3.62 -4.68 -4.38
CA ASP A 378 3.54 -4.93 -2.96
C ASP A 378 3.32 -6.42 -2.68
N SER A 379 4.12 -6.98 -1.79
CA SER A 379 4.04 -8.40 -1.41
C SER A 379 4.09 -9.38 -2.59
N GLY A 380 4.84 -9.02 -3.62
CA GLY A 380 5.00 -9.83 -4.82
C GLY A 380 6.06 -10.92 -4.69
N TYR A 381 5.93 -11.94 -5.54
CA TYR A 381 6.95 -12.98 -5.72
C TYR A 381 7.21 -13.18 -7.22
N PRO A 382 8.40 -13.65 -7.63
CA PRO A 382 8.68 -13.77 -9.06
C PRO A 382 7.62 -14.60 -9.81
N PRO A 383 7.13 -14.13 -10.99
CA PRO A 383 7.70 -13.07 -11.82
C PRO A 383 7.07 -11.66 -11.66
N THR A 384 6.55 -11.29 -10.50
CA THR A 384 5.93 -9.96 -10.32
C THR A 384 6.79 -8.86 -10.92
N SER A 385 6.19 -8.02 -11.76
CA SER A 385 6.91 -6.93 -12.41
C SER A 385 6.04 -5.73 -12.75
N LEU A 386 6.69 -4.57 -12.78
CA LEU A 386 6.13 -3.33 -13.26
C LEU A 386 7.07 -2.70 -14.28
N THR A 387 6.65 -2.62 -15.54
CA THR A 387 7.39 -1.99 -16.62
C THR A 387 6.66 -0.72 -17.03
N VAL A 388 7.35 0.42 -16.97
CA VAL A 388 6.74 1.73 -17.23
C VAL A 388 7.58 2.48 -18.24
N LYS A 389 6.98 2.85 -19.38
CA LYS A 389 7.66 3.50 -20.47
C LYS A 389 6.92 4.74 -20.94
N ASN A 390 7.66 5.84 -21.08
CA ASN A 390 7.11 7.13 -21.51
C ASN A 390 5.86 7.52 -20.70
N VAL A 391 5.97 7.50 -19.36
CA VAL A 391 4.87 7.80 -18.44
C VAL A 391 5.21 9.03 -17.59
N LEU A 392 4.21 9.88 -17.37
CA LEU A 392 4.23 10.86 -16.32
C LEU A 392 3.58 10.23 -15.08
N ALA A 393 4.34 10.03 -14.02
CA ALA A 393 3.80 9.54 -12.75
C ALA A 393 4.18 10.48 -11.59
N GLY A 394 3.25 10.72 -10.68
CA GLY A 394 3.53 11.63 -9.61
C GLY A 394 2.50 11.66 -8.49
N VAL A 395 2.94 12.25 -7.38
CA VAL A 395 2.07 12.56 -6.23
C VAL A 395 1.65 14.01 -6.32
N GLY A 396 0.33 14.25 -6.36
CA GLY A 396 -0.24 15.58 -6.53
C GLY A 396 -1.59 15.59 -7.22
N SER A 397 -1.88 16.65 -7.94
CA SER A 397 -3.15 16.84 -8.65
C SER A 397 -2.98 16.80 -10.16
N LEU A 398 -4.02 16.34 -10.84
CA LEU A 398 -4.11 16.24 -12.29
C LEU A 398 -5.39 16.92 -12.78
N GLU A 399 -5.28 17.70 -13.85
CA GLU A 399 -6.43 18.30 -14.53
C GLU A 399 -6.17 18.42 -16.05
N GLU A 400 -7.18 18.64 -16.85
CA GLU A 400 -6.96 19.06 -18.24
C GLU A 400 -6.24 20.42 -18.25
N ALA A 401 -5.19 20.54 -19.04
CA ALA A 401 -4.33 21.70 -19.01
C ALA A 401 -5.08 22.99 -19.45
N VAL A 402 -5.02 23.99 -18.60
CA VAL A 402 -5.63 25.29 -18.87
C VAL A 402 -4.57 26.25 -19.45
N PRO A 403 -4.83 26.90 -20.58
CA PRO A 403 -3.88 27.84 -21.17
C PRO A 403 -3.47 28.94 -20.20
N GLY A 404 -2.16 29.12 -20.04
CA GLY A 404 -1.59 30.17 -19.16
C GLY A 404 -1.48 29.80 -17.68
N LYS A 405 -1.94 28.62 -17.26
CA LYS A 405 -1.70 28.08 -15.92
C LYS A 405 -0.35 27.36 -15.88
N GLU A 406 0.42 27.59 -14.82
CA GLU A 406 1.69 26.90 -14.59
C GLU A 406 1.45 25.54 -13.94
N TYR A 407 2.18 24.53 -14.40
CA TYR A 407 2.16 23.16 -13.91
C TYR A 407 3.58 22.68 -13.62
N THR A 408 3.72 21.67 -12.78
CA THR A 408 5.02 20.99 -12.58
C THR A 408 5.45 20.31 -13.86
N ALA A 409 4.51 19.68 -14.55
CA ALA A 409 4.71 19.06 -15.85
C ALA A 409 3.41 19.02 -16.66
N THR A 410 3.52 18.89 -17.96
CA THR A 410 2.38 18.62 -18.84
C THR A 410 2.67 17.41 -19.71
N LYS A 411 1.63 16.66 -20.04
CA LYS A 411 1.72 15.52 -20.97
C LYS A 411 0.46 15.40 -21.79
N THR A 412 0.63 15.12 -23.09
CA THR A 412 -0.49 14.83 -23.99
C THR A 412 -0.68 13.34 -24.10
N VAL A 413 -1.90 12.88 -23.81
CA VAL A 413 -2.31 11.48 -23.91
C VAL A 413 -3.67 11.43 -24.57
N ALA A 414 -3.89 10.52 -25.52
CA ALA A 414 -5.14 10.37 -26.27
C ALA A 414 -5.67 11.70 -26.85
N GLY A 415 -4.78 12.56 -27.34
CA GLY A 415 -5.12 13.85 -27.95
C GLY A 415 -5.49 14.97 -26.97
N LYS A 416 -5.50 14.74 -25.67
CA LYS A 416 -5.74 15.73 -24.61
C LYS A 416 -4.45 16.07 -23.86
N THR A 417 -4.22 17.34 -23.59
CA THR A 417 -3.08 17.77 -22.76
C THR A 417 -3.52 17.90 -21.30
N TRP A 418 -2.77 17.25 -20.43
CA TRP A 418 -2.98 17.24 -18.99
C TRP A 418 -1.91 18.04 -18.27
N GLY A 419 -2.31 18.80 -17.28
CA GLY A 419 -1.44 19.55 -16.38
C GLY A 419 -1.34 18.86 -15.03
N TYR A 420 -0.12 18.53 -14.64
CA TYR A 420 0.19 17.91 -13.36
C TYR A 420 0.84 18.94 -12.42
N THR A 421 0.37 19.00 -11.19
CA THR A 421 0.96 19.82 -10.13
C THR A 421 1.37 18.96 -8.94
N MET A 422 2.68 18.96 -8.64
CA MET A 422 3.23 18.20 -7.50
C MET A 422 2.71 18.74 -6.17
N GLY A 423 2.29 17.87 -5.28
CA GLY A 423 1.79 18.23 -3.95
C GLY A 423 1.42 16.98 -3.14
N GLY A 424 0.86 17.19 -1.96
CA GLY A 424 0.50 16.10 -1.06
C GLY A 424 1.70 15.50 -0.32
N SER A 425 1.70 14.20 -0.11
CA SER A 425 2.76 13.41 0.51
C SER A 425 2.76 12.00 -0.09
N GLY A 426 3.94 11.45 -0.36
CA GLY A 426 4.01 10.09 -0.90
C GLY A 426 5.29 9.78 -1.67
N TYR A 427 5.20 8.73 -2.45
CA TYR A 427 6.28 8.25 -3.32
C TYR A 427 5.74 7.94 -4.72
N VAL A 428 6.62 7.93 -5.73
CA VAL A 428 6.19 7.58 -7.08
C VAL A 428 6.08 6.08 -7.26
N ALA A 429 7.10 5.34 -6.81
CA ALA A 429 7.14 3.88 -6.96
C ALA A 429 7.47 3.18 -5.65
N TYR A 430 6.86 2.01 -5.46
CA TYR A 430 7.14 1.10 -4.35
C TYR A 430 7.50 -0.29 -4.86
N GLY A 431 8.50 -0.90 -4.24
CA GLY A 431 8.90 -2.26 -4.54
C GLY A 431 9.07 -3.09 -3.27
N ASP A 432 8.31 -4.19 -3.14
CA ASP A 432 8.39 -5.10 -2.01
C ASP A 432 8.47 -6.56 -2.44
N GLY A 433 9.29 -7.33 -1.73
CA GLY A 433 9.47 -8.75 -2.00
C GLY A 433 10.29 -9.05 -3.26
N GLY A 434 9.85 -10.03 -4.02
CA GLY A 434 10.57 -10.55 -5.19
C GLY A 434 10.29 -9.84 -6.51
N VAL A 435 9.97 -8.55 -6.49
CA VAL A 435 9.50 -7.80 -7.65
C VAL A 435 10.64 -7.24 -8.52
N THR A 436 10.39 -7.06 -9.82
CA THR A 436 11.31 -6.41 -10.77
C THR A 436 10.60 -5.20 -11.40
N ASN A 437 11.20 -4.02 -11.27
CA ASN A 437 10.63 -2.79 -11.82
C ASN A 437 11.59 -2.16 -12.84
N LEU A 438 11.03 -1.76 -13.98
CA LEU A 438 11.75 -1.06 -15.04
C LEU A 438 10.99 0.24 -15.39
N PHE A 439 11.69 1.36 -15.31
CA PHE A 439 11.19 2.68 -15.67
C PHE A 439 12.07 3.26 -16.78
N GLU A 440 11.48 3.56 -17.93
CA GLU A 440 12.20 4.04 -19.13
C GLU A 440 11.51 5.30 -19.68
N ASP A 441 12.27 6.33 -19.98
CA ASP A 441 11.80 7.59 -20.57
C ASP A 441 10.66 8.27 -19.81
N CYS A 442 10.66 8.15 -18.47
CA CYS A 442 9.57 8.60 -17.61
C CYS A 442 9.83 9.98 -16.99
N GLN A 443 8.76 10.60 -16.53
CA GLN A 443 8.78 11.83 -15.73
C GLN A 443 8.16 11.52 -14.36
N PHE A 444 8.95 11.60 -13.28
CA PHE A 444 8.56 11.22 -11.93
C PHE A 444 8.68 12.39 -10.95
N TYR A 445 7.58 12.68 -10.25
CA TYR A 445 7.52 13.82 -9.33
C TYR A 445 6.87 13.44 -8.01
N SER A 446 7.54 13.74 -6.89
CA SER A 446 6.97 13.53 -5.55
C SER A 446 7.47 14.57 -4.56
N PRO A 447 6.64 15.03 -3.62
CA PRO A 447 7.10 15.85 -2.51
C PRO A 447 8.04 15.09 -1.56
N ASP A 448 8.01 13.77 -1.52
CA ASP A 448 8.82 12.98 -0.60
C ASP A 448 9.84 12.08 -1.34
N TYR A 449 9.42 10.96 -1.94
CA TYR A 449 10.34 9.95 -2.50
C TYR A 449 10.01 9.60 -3.95
N ILE A 450 11.03 9.29 -4.74
CA ILE A 450 10.82 8.67 -6.06
C ILE A 450 10.57 7.17 -5.91
N LEU A 451 11.43 6.49 -5.14
CA LEU A 451 11.30 5.06 -4.89
C LEU A 451 11.41 4.76 -3.40
N ILE A 452 10.50 3.93 -2.91
CA ILE A 452 10.65 3.22 -1.64
C ILE A 452 10.77 1.73 -1.94
N CYS A 453 11.72 1.04 -1.33
CA CYS A 453 11.99 -0.36 -1.61
C CYS A 453 12.26 -1.16 -0.34
N THR A 454 11.69 -2.38 -0.28
CA THR A 454 11.99 -3.40 0.75
C THR A 454 12.53 -4.69 0.14
N GLY A 455 12.63 -4.79 -1.18
CA GLY A 455 12.95 -6.02 -1.90
C GLY A 455 14.39 -6.09 -2.41
N VAL A 456 14.77 -7.29 -2.88
CA VAL A 456 16.10 -7.67 -3.36
C VAL A 456 16.25 -7.74 -4.88
N LYS A 457 15.19 -7.47 -5.64
CA LYS A 457 15.19 -7.62 -7.10
C LYS A 457 15.61 -6.33 -7.81
N PRO A 458 16.00 -6.41 -9.10
CA PRO A 458 16.45 -5.24 -9.84
C PRO A 458 15.36 -4.17 -9.97
N MET A 459 15.74 -2.96 -9.60
CA MET A 459 15.02 -1.72 -9.90
C MET A 459 15.86 -0.95 -10.92
N THR A 460 15.31 -0.66 -12.09
CA THR A 460 16.05 -0.03 -13.17
C THR A 460 15.37 1.24 -13.63
N PHE A 461 16.15 2.32 -13.65
CA PHE A 461 15.73 3.62 -14.15
C PHE A 461 16.60 3.97 -15.37
N LYS A 462 15.96 4.15 -16.54
CA LYS A 462 16.61 4.52 -17.79
C LYS A 462 16.07 5.83 -18.31
N ASN A 463 16.93 6.81 -18.46
CA ASN A 463 16.58 8.12 -19.02
C ASN A 463 15.34 8.76 -18.33
N VAL A 464 15.28 8.67 -17.00
CA VAL A 464 14.14 9.20 -16.21
C VAL A 464 14.44 10.63 -15.80
N THR A 465 13.44 11.52 -15.93
CA THR A 465 13.44 12.83 -15.29
C THR A 465 12.70 12.73 -13.97
N ALA A 466 13.38 12.98 -12.86
CA ALA A 466 12.80 12.81 -11.53
C ALA A 466 13.03 14.02 -10.63
N LYS A 467 12.01 14.36 -9.82
CA LYS A 467 12.13 15.38 -8.78
C LYS A 467 11.49 14.92 -7.48
N ALA A 468 12.27 14.98 -6.37
CA ALA A 468 11.80 14.64 -5.04
C ALA A 468 12.12 15.74 -4.02
N GLY A 469 11.15 16.04 -3.16
CA GLY A 469 11.34 17.04 -2.10
C GLY A 469 12.09 16.51 -0.87
N ARG A 470 12.14 15.18 -0.64
CA ARG A 470 12.83 14.56 0.49
C ARG A 470 14.02 13.73 0.02
N ALA A 471 13.79 12.59 -0.56
CA ALA A 471 14.87 11.75 -1.07
C ALA A 471 14.50 11.11 -2.42
N GLY A 472 15.51 10.81 -3.23
CA GLY A 472 15.32 10.10 -4.48
C GLY A 472 14.91 8.66 -4.22
N PHE A 473 15.81 7.89 -3.62
CA PHE A 473 15.65 6.45 -3.43
C PHE A 473 15.82 6.09 -1.96
N MET A 474 14.88 5.33 -1.41
CA MET A 474 14.91 4.92 -0.01
C MET A 474 14.68 3.42 0.14
N TRP A 475 15.53 2.77 0.91
CA TRP A 475 15.36 1.39 1.32
C TRP A 475 15.11 1.31 2.81
N HIS A 476 14.10 0.52 3.18
CA HIS A 476 13.81 0.20 4.56
C HIS A 476 13.55 -1.30 4.73
N GLN A 477 14.06 -1.88 5.80
CA GLN A 477 13.89 -3.30 6.16
C GLN A 477 14.26 -4.31 5.03
N ALA A 478 14.92 -3.85 3.96
CA ALA A 478 15.24 -4.67 2.82
C ALA A 478 16.41 -5.62 3.13
N GLN A 479 16.27 -6.87 2.77
CA GLN A 479 17.37 -7.84 2.78
C GLN A 479 18.04 -7.89 1.40
N GLY A 480 18.82 -6.89 1.12
CA GLY A 480 19.46 -6.68 -0.18
C GLY A 480 18.57 -5.85 -1.13
N GLY A 481 19.20 -5.19 -2.06
CA GLY A 481 18.55 -4.40 -3.10
C GLY A 481 19.53 -4.12 -4.24
N ASN A 482 19.02 -4.06 -5.48
CA ASN A 482 19.78 -3.67 -6.64
C ASN A 482 19.08 -2.52 -7.33
N LEU A 483 19.78 -1.39 -7.46
CA LEU A 483 19.33 -0.24 -8.23
C LEU A 483 20.30 0.02 -9.35
N THR A 484 19.78 0.17 -10.57
CA THR A 484 20.53 0.65 -11.73
C THR A 484 19.89 1.95 -12.20
N VAL A 485 20.70 2.99 -12.36
CA VAL A 485 20.30 4.27 -12.93
C VAL A 485 21.18 4.55 -14.15
N GLU A 486 20.58 4.60 -15.34
CA GLU A 486 21.25 4.86 -16.61
C GLU A 486 20.70 6.13 -17.25
N GLY A 487 21.48 7.19 -17.32
CA GLY A 487 21.06 8.47 -17.87
C GLY A 487 19.97 9.16 -17.07
N GLY A 488 19.38 10.19 -17.65
CA GLY A 488 18.30 10.95 -17.02
C GLY A 488 18.76 12.13 -16.18
N SER A 489 17.79 12.83 -15.56
CA SER A 489 18.01 14.01 -14.74
C SER A 489 17.23 13.90 -13.43
N TYR A 490 17.93 14.07 -12.32
CA TYR A 490 17.40 13.83 -10.98
C TYR A 490 17.64 15.06 -10.10
N ASP A 491 16.57 15.65 -9.59
CA ASP A 491 16.59 16.82 -8.71
C ASP A 491 16.02 16.43 -7.33
N PHE A 492 16.88 16.25 -6.34
CA PHE A 492 16.51 15.81 -5.00
C PHE A 492 16.85 16.88 -3.96
N ASP A 493 15.86 17.33 -3.19
CA ASP A 493 16.09 18.46 -2.28
C ASP A 493 17.01 18.09 -1.09
N LYS A 494 16.81 16.92 -0.45
CA LYS A 494 17.54 16.59 0.79
C LYS A 494 18.50 15.43 0.67
N CYS A 495 18.12 14.36 -0.03
CA CYS A 495 18.94 13.15 -0.11
C CYS A 495 18.83 12.48 -1.47
N GLY A 496 19.92 11.96 -1.98
CA GLY A 496 19.91 11.12 -3.18
C GLY A 496 19.46 9.70 -2.85
N PHE A 497 20.26 8.99 -2.06
CA PHE A 497 20.08 7.59 -1.72
C PHE A 497 20.06 7.42 -0.20
N GLN A 498 18.94 6.97 0.34
CA GLN A 498 18.73 6.78 1.77
C GLN A 498 18.62 5.29 2.09
N ILE A 499 19.51 4.76 2.91
CA ILE A 499 19.61 3.34 3.27
C ILE A 499 19.41 3.20 4.77
N LYS A 500 18.26 2.69 5.20
CA LYS A 500 17.96 2.44 6.61
C LYS A 500 18.55 1.10 7.05
N SER A 501 19.07 1.05 8.26
CA SER A 501 19.71 -0.13 8.85
C SER A 501 18.81 -1.37 8.76
N GLY A 502 19.40 -2.50 8.39
CA GLY A 502 18.69 -3.72 8.03
C GLY A 502 18.63 -3.95 6.52
N ALA A 503 18.66 -2.87 5.73
CA ALA A 503 18.84 -2.94 4.29
C ALA A 503 20.34 -2.92 3.92
N TYR A 504 20.73 -3.75 2.96
CA TYR A 504 21.98 -3.61 2.24
C TYR A 504 21.68 -3.56 0.74
N VAL A 505 22.32 -2.64 0.02
CA VAL A 505 21.95 -2.35 -1.36
C VAL A 505 23.18 -2.27 -2.24
N HIS A 506 22.97 -2.59 -3.50
CA HIS A 506 23.91 -2.31 -4.58
C HIS A 506 23.33 -1.23 -5.48
N ILE A 507 24.02 -0.11 -5.59
CA ILE A 507 23.64 1.04 -6.39
C ILE A 507 24.63 1.18 -7.54
N ASP A 508 24.16 1.21 -8.77
CA ASP A 508 24.95 1.46 -9.98
C ASP A 508 24.36 2.64 -10.74
N VAL A 509 25.12 3.74 -10.84
CA VAL A 509 24.70 4.97 -11.51
C VAL A 509 25.65 5.28 -12.64
N LYS A 510 25.11 5.51 -13.82
CA LYS A 510 25.89 5.80 -15.01
C LYS A 510 25.24 6.89 -15.88
N ASP A 511 26.04 7.89 -16.26
CA ASP A 511 25.68 8.96 -17.18
C ASP A 511 24.41 9.74 -16.75
N ALA A 512 24.16 9.91 -15.43
CA ALA A 512 23.00 10.57 -14.84
C ALA A 512 23.34 11.99 -14.36
N ASP A 513 22.44 12.97 -14.56
CA ASP A 513 22.56 14.32 -14.01
C ASP A 513 21.86 14.39 -12.64
N ILE A 514 22.61 14.18 -11.55
CA ILE A 514 22.07 14.20 -10.19
C ILE A 514 22.37 15.54 -9.54
N LYS A 515 21.30 16.26 -9.17
CA LYS A 515 21.35 17.52 -8.44
C LYS A 515 20.74 17.36 -7.05
N LEU A 516 21.39 17.94 -6.06
CA LEU A 516 20.90 17.99 -4.69
C LEU A 516 20.62 19.42 -4.29
N GLY A 517 19.60 19.61 -3.45
CA GLY A 517 19.33 20.89 -2.83
C GLY A 517 20.47 21.34 -1.90
N LYS A 518 20.36 22.55 -1.38
CA LYS A 518 21.39 23.11 -0.49
C LYS A 518 21.59 22.19 0.74
N ASN A 519 22.85 21.79 0.99
CA ASN A 519 23.26 20.86 2.04
C ASN A 519 22.64 19.43 1.84
N GLY A 520 22.33 19.07 0.61
CA GLY A 520 21.83 17.73 0.29
C GLY A 520 22.90 16.66 0.50
N VAL A 521 22.48 15.49 0.95
CA VAL A 521 23.32 14.32 1.17
C VAL A 521 23.17 13.36 -0.01
N LEU A 522 24.28 13.00 -0.65
CA LEU A 522 24.23 12.10 -1.80
C LEU A 522 23.86 10.67 -1.37
N ILE A 523 24.53 10.15 -0.34
CA ILE A 523 24.19 8.85 0.26
C ILE A 523 24.11 9.02 1.78
N GLN A 524 22.97 8.65 2.33
CA GLN A 524 22.73 8.57 3.76
C GLN A 524 22.42 7.13 4.15
N GLN A 525 23.41 6.43 4.73
CA GLN A 525 23.14 5.19 5.43
C GLN A 525 22.94 5.51 6.92
N LEU A 526 21.80 5.06 7.50
CA LEU A 526 21.39 5.46 8.85
C LEU A 526 20.80 4.30 9.64
N GLU A 527 20.77 4.43 10.96
CA GLU A 527 19.98 3.50 11.77
C GLU A 527 18.50 3.61 11.40
N SER A 528 17.79 2.47 11.35
CA SER A 528 16.38 2.49 10.99
C SER A 528 15.58 3.36 11.97
N ASP A 529 14.93 4.35 11.43
CA ASP A 529 14.03 5.26 12.15
C ASP A 529 12.56 5.04 11.77
N ASP A 530 12.26 3.91 11.16
CA ASP A 530 10.87 3.49 10.98
C ASP A 530 10.23 3.33 12.36
N ALA A 531 9.07 3.94 12.54
CA ALA A 531 8.31 3.79 13.78
C ALA A 531 8.09 2.30 14.02
N GLY A 532 8.70 1.76 15.05
CA GLY A 532 8.93 0.35 15.39
C GLY A 532 7.83 -0.63 15.04
N GLY A 533 7.75 -0.96 13.75
CA GLY A 533 6.64 -1.68 13.17
C GLY A 533 5.38 -0.82 13.09
N ILE A 534 4.60 -1.08 12.09
CA ILE A 534 3.29 -0.46 11.79
C ILE A 534 2.33 -0.45 13.02
N ILE A 535 2.66 -1.16 14.08
CA ILE A 535 1.81 -1.44 15.23
C ILE A 535 2.08 -0.52 16.41
N THR A 536 3.25 0.11 16.49
CA THR A 536 3.54 0.95 17.64
C THR A 536 2.93 2.34 17.45
N ARG A 537 2.19 2.78 18.46
CA ARG A 537 1.63 4.13 18.54
C ARG A 537 2.68 5.16 18.89
N LYS A 538 3.95 4.75 18.93
CA LYS A 538 5.05 5.58 19.40
C LYS A 538 6.20 5.50 18.42
N TYR A 539 6.65 6.65 18.01
CA TYR A 539 7.96 6.82 17.41
C TYR A 539 8.91 7.33 18.48
N VAL A 540 10.04 6.67 18.63
CA VAL A 540 11.05 7.06 19.59
C VAL A 540 12.32 7.39 18.83
N VAL A 541 12.79 8.61 18.99
CA VAL A 541 14.10 9.01 18.45
C VAL A 541 15.18 8.13 19.09
N PRO A 542 16.09 7.52 18.30
CA PRO A 542 17.12 6.63 18.85
C PRO A 542 17.96 7.28 19.94
N MET A 543 18.09 6.59 21.07
CA MET A 543 18.75 7.14 22.28
C MET A 543 20.24 7.46 22.09
N GLN A 544 20.90 6.68 21.25
CA GLN A 544 22.34 6.81 21.01
C GLN A 544 22.73 8.06 20.22
N GLU A 545 21.78 8.76 19.65
CA GLU A 545 22.06 10.00 18.89
C GLU A 545 22.59 11.13 19.77
N ASP A 546 22.34 11.10 21.08
CA ASP A 546 22.83 12.12 22.02
C ASP A 546 24.24 11.85 22.53
N ASP A 547 24.70 10.60 22.56
CA ASP A 547 26.00 10.23 23.09
C ASP A 547 26.63 9.05 22.34
N TRP A 548 27.33 9.34 21.25
CA TRP A 548 28.09 8.36 20.49
C TRP A 548 29.28 7.76 21.22
N SER A 549 29.73 8.37 22.30
CA SER A 549 30.83 7.82 23.10
C SER A 549 30.45 6.53 23.82
N THR A 550 29.16 6.27 23.95
CA THR A 550 28.64 5.05 24.57
C THR A 550 28.38 3.92 23.58
N VAL A 551 28.51 4.15 22.28
CA VAL A 551 28.30 3.14 21.25
C VAL A 551 29.42 2.10 21.32
N ALA A 552 29.05 0.85 21.61
CA ALA A 552 29.95 -0.28 21.65
C ALA A 552 30.02 -1.02 20.30
N PRO A 553 31.11 -1.79 20.04
CA PRO A 553 31.13 -2.69 18.90
C PRO A 553 29.95 -3.65 18.93
N ALA A 554 29.17 -3.69 17.83
CA ALA A 554 28.01 -4.54 17.70
C ALA A 554 28.44 -5.99 17.41
N GLU A 555 27.66 -6.96 17.89
CA GLU A 555 27.86 -8.38 17.52
C GLU A 555 27.19 -8.70 16.18
N ARG A 556 26.05 -8.06 15.88
CA ARG A 556 25.33 -8.27 14.62
C ARG A 556 26.09 -7.65 13.47
N GLU A 557 26.17 -8.41 12.37
CA GLU A 557 26.74 -7.95 11.10
C GLU A 557 25.68 -7.93 10.00
N ILE A 558 25.71 -6.89 9.18
CA ILE A 558 24.90 -6.73 7.97
C ILE A 558 25.88 -6.60 6.81
N PRO A 559 25.64 -7.23 5.64
CA PRO A 559 26.50 -7.04 4.48
C PRO A 559 26.63 -5.56 4.12
N ASP A 560 27.80 -5.15 3.65
CA ASP A 560 28.04 -3.77 3.26
C ASP A 560 27.17 -3.36 2.09
N SER A 561 26.67 -2.13 2.14
CA SER A 561 26.07 -1.48 0.98
C SER A 561 27.17 -1.00 0.03
N THR A 562 26.90 -1.05 -1.27
CA THR A 562 27.84 -0.64 -2.30
C THR A 562 27.21 0.37 -3.26
N ALA A 563 27.99 1.37 -3.68
CA ALA A 563 27.59 2.33 -4.70
C ALA A 563 28.71 2.54 -5.72
N VAL A 564 28.38 2.45 -6.98
CA VAL A 564 29.29 2.71 -8.10
C VAL A 564 28.72 3.86 -8.92
N PHE A 565 29.53 4.89 -9.13
CA PHE A 565 29.20 6.04 -9.98
C PHE A 565 30.17 6.09 -11.16
N THR A 566 29.66 6.06 -12.37
CA THR A 566 30.44 6.04 -13.58
C THR A 566 30.10 7.22 -14.49
N GLY A 567 31.09 8.07 -14.78
CA GLY A 567 30.93 9.23 -15.68
C GLY A 567 30.22 10.42 -15.03
N GLU A 568 30.13 10.47 -13.70
CA GLU A 568 29.31 11.40 -12.95
C GLU A 568 30.04 12.67 -12.51
N THR A 569 29.29 13.75 -12.42
CA THR A 569 29.75 14.97 -11.73
C THR A 569 28.83 15.24 -10.53
N LEU A 570 29.30 14.86 -9.37
CA LEU A 570 28.52 14.79 -8.14
C LEU A 570 28.89 15.93 -7.18
N THR A 571 27.87 16.49 -6.53
CA THR A 571 28.02 17.41 -5.40
C THR A 571 27.11 16.95 -4.28
N GLY A 572 27.67 16.77 -3.08
CA GLY A 572 26.92 16.30 -1.90
C GLY A 572 27.76 15.39 -1.03
N ASP A 573 27.34 15.23 0.22
CA ASP A 573 28.04 14.43 1.19
C ASP A 573 27.60 12.96 1.16
N ILE A 574 28.48 12.07 1.59
CA ILE A 574 28.23 10.64 1.76
C ILE A 574 28.51 10.29 3.21
N TYR A 575 27.48 9.80 3.89
CA TYR A 575 27.55 9.46 5.31
C TYR A 575 27.03 8.06 5.61
N ASN A 576 27.72 7.39 6.52
CA ASN A 576 27.24 6.21 7.20
C ASN A 576 27.14 6.48 8.70
N SER A 577 25.94 6.43 9.26
CA SER A 577 25.63 6.69 10.66
C SER A 577 24.94 5.52 11.38
N VAL A 578 25.10 4.30 10.88
CA VAL A 578 24.59 3.10 11.55
C VAL A 578 25.39 2.80 12.82
N TYR A 579 24.71 2.38 13.89
CA TYR A 579 25.38 2.05 15.14
C TYR A 579 24.95 0.69 15.75
N GLY A 580 23.75 0.21 15.47
CA GLY A 580 23.19 -1.03 16.04
C GLY A 580 23.68 -2.32 15.41
N ALA A 581 24.46 -2.24 14.34
CA ALA A 581 25.07 -3.37 13.65
C ALA A 581 26.37 -2.95 12.98
N LYS A 582 27.30 -3.88 12.75
CA LYS A 582 28.41 -3.67 11.83
C LYS A 582 27.86 -3.64 10.41
N HIS A 583 27.89 -2.49 9.79
CA HIS A 583 27.35 -2.27 8.47
C HIS A 583 28.16 -1.21 7.72
N GLY A 584 28.98 -1.65 6.80
CA GLY A 584 29.83 -0.77 6.00
C GLY A 584 29.12 -0.13 4.81
N LEU A 585 29.75 0.90 4.27
CA LEU A 585 29.39 1.54 3.01
C LEU A 585 30.63 1.64 2.13
N SER A 586 30.61 1.02 0.95
CA SER A 586 31.68 1.05 -0.01
C SER A 586 31.27 1.83 -1.26
N VAL A 587 32.00 2.89 -1.57
CA VAL A 587 31.70 3.77 -2.71
C VAL A 587 32.86 3.68 -3.71
N THR A 588 32.54 3.54 -5.00
CA THR A 588 33.49 3.57 -6.10
C THR A 588 33.11 4.68 -7.08
N LEU A 589 34.08 5.53 -7.38
CA LEU A 589 33.97 6.56 -8.42
C LEU A 589 34.81 6.14 -9.61
N LYS A 590 34.21 5.96 -10.78
CA LYS A 590 34.87 5.63 -12.05
C LYS A 590 34.67 6.78 -13.03
N HIS A 591 35.77 7.34 -13.52
CA HIS A 591 35.71 8.47 -14.45
C HIS A 591 34.73 9.57 -13.96
N SER A 592 34.69 9.80 -12.65
CA SER A 592 33.69 10.65 -11.97
C SER A 592 34.36 11.68 -11.07
N SER A 593 33.63 12.78 -10.82
CA SER A 593 34.05 13.76 -9.83
C SER A 593 33.04 13.87 -8.69
N LEU A 594 33.55 14.00 -7.46
CA LEU A 594 32.72 14.23 -6.28
C LEU A 594 33.25 15.46 -5.52
N THR A 595 32.36 16.38 -5.19
CA THR A 595 32.65 17.49 -4.27
C THR A 595 31.79 17.31 -3.01
N GLY A 596 32.43 16.99 -1.88
CA GLY A 596 31.72 16.69 -0.62
C GLY A 596 32.56 15.99 0.43
N VAL A 597 31.95 15.66 1.55
CA VAL A 597 32.47 14.81 2.61
C VAL A 597 32.15 13.34 2.29
N VAL A 598 33.09 12.43 2.55
CA VAL A 598 32.85 10.99 2.52
C VAL A 598 33.30 10.42 3.86
N SER A 599 32.38 10.04 4.73
CA SER A 599 32.74 9.78 6.12
C SER A 599 31.80 8.82 6.84
N SER A 600 32.40 8.04 7.75
CA SER A 600 31.66 7.57 8.93
C SER A 600 31.20 8.79 9.73
N SER A 601 30.01 8.68 10.34
CA SER A 601 29.38 9.79 11.04
C SER A 601 28.49 9.29 12.17
N TYR A 602 28.15 10.17 13.06
CA TYR A 602 26.93 10.04 13.86
C TYR A 602 25.91 11.05 13.38
N ALA A 603 24.64 10.79 13.65
CA ALA A 603 23.55 11.62 13.17
C ALA A 603 22.53 11.89 14.27
N ASN A 604 21.95 13.07 14.24
CA ASN A 604 20.83 13.46 15.08
C ASN A 604 19.61 13.76 14.20
N HIS A 605 18.44 13.35 14.62
CA HIS A 605 17.19 13.72 13.95
C HIS A 605 16.91 15.21 14.09
N LEU A 606 16.30 15.78 13.05
CA LEU A 606 15.92 17.18 13.01
C LEU A 606 14.41 17.35 13.16
N LYS A 607 14.00 18.29 13.99
CA LYS A 607 12.63 18.76 14.05
C LYS A 607 12.24 19.53 12.78
N ALA A 608 10.94 19.76 12.61
CA ALA A 608 10.42 20.50 11.45
C ALA A 608 11.04 21.92 11.31
N ASP A 609 11.42 22.54 12.43
CA ASP A 609 12.11 23.85 12.47
C ASP A 609 13.62 23.75 12.20
N GLY A 610 14.15 22.55 11.94
CA GLY A 610 15.57 22.29 11.68
C GLY A 610 16.44 22.21 12.95
N THR A 611 15.87 22.27 14.15
CA THR A 611 16.61 22.03 15.40
C THR A 611 16.74 20.54 15.66
N VAL A 612 17.76 20.14 16.44
CA VAL A 612 17.98 18.75 16.82
C VAL A 612 16.88 18.26 17.76
N ALA A 613 16.32 17.09 17.43
CA ALA A 613 15.42 16.36 18.32
C ALA A 613 16.27 15.49 19.27
N PRO A 614 16.20 15.67 20.59
CA PRO A 614 16.97 14.84 21.52
C PRO A 614 16.62 13.36 21.40
N GLY A 615 17.60 12.48 21.52
CA GLY A 615 17.41 11.03 21.60
C GLY A 615 16.46 10.68 22.75
N GLY A 616 15.65 9.64 22.56
CA GLY A 616 14.60 9.25 23.51
C GLY A 616 13.36 10.14 23.48
N THR A 617 13.29 11.18 22.65
CA THR A 617 12.05 11.92 22.42
C THR A 617 10.99 11.01 21.84
N VAL A 618 9.83 10.97 22.50
CA VAL A 618 8.71 10.11 22.12
C VAL A 618 7.66 10.93 21.42
N PHE A 619 7.26 10.50 20.24
CA PHE A 619 6.09 10.98 19.53
C PHE A 619 5.03 9.90 19.58
N GLU A 620 3.89 10.21 20.14
CA GLU A 620 2.78 9.26 20.25
C GLU A 620 1.76 9.53 19.14
N GLN A 621 1.30 8.47 18.53
CA GLN A 621 0.14 8.48 17.67
C GLN A 621 -0.97 7.72 18.40
N ASP A 622 -2.07 8.42 18.68
CA ASP A 622 -3.20 7.77 19.31
C ASP A 622 -3.95 6.91 18.31
N ASN A 623 -4.19 5.68 18.72
CA ASN A 623 -5.29 4.86 18.30
C ASN A 623 -5.44 4.59 16.80
N HIS A 624 -4.35 4.31 16.12
CA HIS A 624 -4.38 4.15 14.67
C HIS A 624 -5.00 2.82 14.17
N TRP A 625 -4.94 1.75 14.95
CA TRP A 625 -5.48 0.44 14.53
C TRP A 625 -6.95 0.24 14.85
N ASP A 626 -7.33 0.68 16.01
CA ASP A 626 -8.64 0.47 16.61
C ASP A 626 -9.48 1.75 16.62
N ALA A 627 -9.01 2.82 15.98
CA ALA A 627 -9.78 4.04 15.82
C ALA A 627 -11.13 3.76 15.14
N LYS A 628 -12.20 4.19 15.80
CA LYS A 628 -13.58 4.01 15.35
C LYS A 628 -14.15 5.26 14.71
N THR A 629 -13.55 6.40 15.04
CA THR A 629 -13.98 7.72 14.56
C THR A 629 -12.76 8.60 14.33
N THR A 630 -12.95 9.71 13.61
CA THR A 630 -11.90 10.74 13.43
C THR A 630 -11.43 11.30 14.78
N ALA A 631 -12.31 11.36 15.80
CA ALA A 631 -11.96 11.83 17.14
C ALA A 631 -11.01 10.88 17.89
N ASP A 632 -11.04 9.59 17.56
CA ASP A 632 -10.17 8.57 18.15
C ASP A 632 -8.83 8.45 17.42
N TYR A 633 -8.74 9.02 16.22
CA TYR A 633 -7.55 9.00 15.40
C TYR A 633 -6.93 10.38 15.34
N HIS A 634 -5.85 10.55 16.05
CA HIS A 634 -5.03 11.76 15.90
C HIS A 634 -3.56 11.44 16.08
N VAL A 635 -2.76 12.13 15.34
CA VAL A 635 -1.32 12.16 15.49
C VAL A 635 -1.03 13.24 16.52
N VAL A 636 -0.40 12.87 17.63
CA VAL A 636 -0.13 13.79 18.77
C VAL A 636 0.65 15.04 18.34
N ASP A 637 1.57 14.84 17.43
CA ASP A 637 2.14 15.91 16.63
C ASP A 637 1.93 15.52 15.17
N ASP A 638 1.04 16.19 14.47
CA ASP A 638 0.73 15.95 13.05
C ASP A 638 1.95 16.04 12.12
N LYS A 639 3.10 16.40 12.68
CA LYS A 639 4.39 16.53 12.01
C LYS A 639 5.45 15.56 12.52
N ALA A 640 5.13 14.73 13.52
CA ALA A 640 6.10 13.81 14.11
C ALA A 640 6.74 12.88 13.06
N TYR A 641 5.95 12.32 12.14
CA TYR A 641 6.44 11.46 11.07
C TYR A 641 7.36 12.19 10.07
N LEU A 642 7.37 13.52 10.04
CA LEU A 642 8.27 14.28 9.19
C LEU A 642 9.74 14.20 9.65
N TYR A 643 10.03 13.65 10.82
CA TYR A 643 11.40 13.45 11.30
C TYR A 643 12.11 12.28 10.62
N ALA A 644 11.36 11.29 10.13
CA ALA A 644 11.91 10.11 9.48
C ALA A 644 12.86 10.51 8.33
N GLY A 645 14.12 10.05 8.41
CA GLY A 645 15.16 10.32 7.44
C GLY A 645 15.71 11.75 7.41
N ARG A 646 15.33 12.64 8.32
CA ARG A 646 15.85 13.99 8.41
C ARG A 646 16.95 14.09 9.44
N LEU A 647 18.20 14.10 8.99
CA LEU A 647 19.37 13.97 9.84
C LEU A 647 20.32 15.16 9.69
N LYS A 648 21.01 15.46 10.80
CA LYS A 648 22.21 16.28 10.83
C LYS A 648 23.38 15.37 11.14
N ASN A 649 24.27 15.18 10.17
CA ASN A 649 25.47 14.37 10.32
C ASN A 649 26.62 15.14 10.96
N THR A 650 27.42 14.45 11.74
CA THR A 650 28.71 14.90 12.22
C THR A 650 29.75 13.83 11.92
N ALA A 651 30.73 14.16 11.08
CA ALA A 651 31.78 13.22 10.71
C ALA A 651 32.59 12.80 11.94
N ALA A 652 32.81 11.50 12.10
CA ALA A 652 33.51 10.90 13.24
C ALA A 652 34.15 9.57 12.83
N PRO A 653 35.19 9.11 13.58
CA PRO A 653 35.78 7.78 13.38
C PRO A 653 34.71 6.67 13.48
N ALA A 654 34.83 5.65 12.66
CA ALA A 654 33.91 4.53 12.62
C ALA A 654 33.92 3.70 13.93
N VAL A 655 32.76 3.32 14.40
CA VAL A 655 32.60 2.27 15.42
C VAL A 655 32.03 1.00 14.76
N ASN A 656 30.81 1.07 14.25
CA ASN A 656 30.13 -0.04 13.54
C ASN A 656 29.86 0.26 12.06
N ASN A 657 30.20 1.43 11.60
CA ASN A 657 29.80 2.07 10.35
C ASN A 657 30.99 2.46 9.45
N PRO A 658 31.91 1.53 9.10
CA PRO A 658 33.04 1.88 8.27
C PRO A 658 32.60 2.37 6.89
N VAL A 659 33.35 3.34 6.37
CA VAL A 659 33.20 3.82 4.99
C VAL A 659 34.49 3.54 4.22
N SER A 660 34.35 3.00 3.01
CA SER A 660 35.45 2.75 2.06
C SER A 660 35.21 3.55 0.78
N LEU A 661 36.27 4.14 0.25
CA LEU A 661 36.22 4.88 -1.01
C LEU A 661 37.27 4.38 -1.99
N THR A 662 36.84 4.14 -3.22
CA THR A 662 37.71 3.77 -4.33
C THR A 662 37.59 4.79 -5.46
N LEU A 663 38.71 5.30 -5.94
CA LEU A 663 38.80 6.23 -7.06
C LEU A 663 39.54 5.54 -8.22
N GLU A 664 38.84 5.37 -9.34
CA GLU A 664 39.32 4.69 -10.55
C GLU A 664 39.13 5.55 -11.81
N ASP A 665 39.89 5.26 -12.83
CA ASP A 665 39.72 5.81 -14.19
C ASP A 665 39.69 7.35 -14.22
N GLY A 666 40.64 7.98 -13.54
CA GLY A 666 40.73 9.44 -13.51
C GLY A 666 39.74 10.15 -12.57
N ALA A 667 39.15 9.43 -11.64
CA ALA A 667 38.19 9.99 -10.68
C ALA A 667 38.84 11.05 -9.76
N VAL A 668 38.05 12.07 -9.42
CA VAL A 668 38.51 13.19 -8.59
C VAL A 668 37.58 13.38 -7.40
N TRP A 669 38.12 13.35 -6.20
CA TRP A 669 37.39 13.72 -4.99
C TRP A 669 37.91 15.06 -4.43
N THR A 670 37.05 16.09 -4.43
CA THR A 670 37.29 17.38 -3.79
C THR A 670 36.66 17.37 -2.40
N VAL A 671 37.50 17.36 -1.39
CA VAL A 671 37.13 17.25 0.02
C VAL A 671 36.65 18.60 0.54
N THR A 672 35.46 18.68 1.11
CA THR A 672 34.86 19.94 1.63
C THR A 672 34.86 20.01 3.15
N GLY A 673 35.07 18.89 3.84
CA GLY A 673 35.11 18.81 5.30
C GLY A 673 35.88 17.60 5.78
N THR A 674 36.16 17.50 7.08
CA THR A 674 36.86 16.35 7.64
C THR A 674 36.10 15.06 7.36
N SER A 675 36.79 14.08 6.82
CA SER A 675 36.28 12.78 6.40
C SER A 675 37.02 11.66 7.11
N TYR A 676 36.29 10.67 7.61
CA TYR A 676 36.90 9.48 8.28
C TYR A 676 36.55 8.22 7.49
N LEU A 677 37.60 7.55 7.00
CA LEU A 677 37.49 6.35 6.19
C LEU A 677 38.19 5.16 6.85
N LYS A 678 37.76 3.95 6.52
CA LYS A 678 38.43 2.70 6.89
C LYS A 678 39.39 2.24 5.79
N ASN A 679 38.99 2.40 4.53
CA ASN A 679 39.80 2.08 3.35
C ASN A 679 39.72 3.22 2.33
N LEU A 680 40.84 3.50 1.67
CA LEU A 680 40.90 4.46 0.57
C LEU A 680 41.84 3.88 -0.53
N THR A 681 41.28 3.67 -1.72
CA THR A 681 42.07 3.25 -2.89
C THR A 681 42.05 4.37 -3.93
N ILE A 682 43.23 4.73 -4.42
CA ILE A 682 43.40 5.78 -5.42
C ILE A 682 44.22 5.18 -6.59
N SER A 683 43.66 5.08 -7.79
CA SER A 683 44.34 4.65 -8.99
C SER A 683 45.38 5.71 -9.44
N GLN A 684 46.28 5.34 -10.36
CA GLN A 684 47.40 6.18 -10.79
C GLN A 684 47.00 7.51 -11.42
N ASP A 685 45.85 7.52 -12.06
CA ASP A 685 45.27 8.66 -12.77
C ASP A 685 44.21 9.41 -11.96
N SER A 686 43.85 8.90 -10.76
CA SER A 686 42.82 9.48 -9.88
C SER A 686 43.42 10.38 -8.82
N LYS A 687 42.61 11.24 -8.23
CA LYS A 687 43.09 12.29 -7.34
C LYS A 687 42.14 12.57 -6.16
N VAL A 688 42.73 12.77 -4.98
CA VAL A 688 42.10 13.38 -3.83
C VAL A 688 42.62 14.82 -3.69
N CYS A 689 41.71 15.80 -3.74
CA CYS A 689 42.01 17.20 -3.47
C CYS A 689 41.74 17.46 -1.97
N GLY A 690 42.75 17.12 -1.16
CA GLY A 690 42.71 17.23 0.30
C GLY A 690 44.00 16.63 0.91
N THR A 691 44.17 16.81 2.21
CA THR A 691 45.30 16.28 2.99
C THR A 691 44.90 14.94 3.61
N ILE A 692 45.65 13.87 3.31
CA ILE A 692 45.37 12.51 3.78
C ILE A 692 46.34 12.14 4.88
N THR A 693 45.84 11.60 5.97
CA THR A 693 46.63 10.96 7.02
C THR A 693 46.10 9.54 7.26
N VAL A 694 47.05 8.61 7.51
CA VAL A 694 46.77 7.23 7.86
C VAL A 694 47.47 6.94 9.19
N ASP A 695 46.73 6.55 10.22
CA ASP A 695 47.20 6.36 11.60
C ASP A 695 48.06 7.56 12.04
N GLY A 696 47.62 8.78 11.75
CA GLY A 696 48.26 10.06 12.09
C GLY A 696 49.43 10.44 11.21
N LYS A 697 49.83 9.66 10.19
CA LYS A 697 50.94 9.94 9.28
C LYS A 697 50.44 10.43 7.94
N GLY A 698 51.00 11.55 7.46
CA GLY A 698 50.67 12.09 6.14
C GLY A 698 51.04 11.14 5.01
N VAL A 699 50.14 10.93 4.08
CA VAL A 699 50.34 10.13 2.87
C VAL A 699 49.84 10.89 1.65
N SER A 700 50.32 10.53 0.46
CA SER A 700 49.88 11.15 -0.81
C SER A 700 50.09 10.23 -1.99
N GLY A 701 49.32 10.45 -3.05
CA GLY A 701 49.43 9.77 -4.34
C GLY A 701 48.54 8.52 -4.44
N ALA A 702 48.76 7.79 -5.54
CA ALA A 702 48.08 6.55 -5.80
C ALA A 702 48.51 5.43 -4.84
N GLY A 703 47.56 4.57 -4.47
CA GLY A 703 47.80 3.47 -3.55
C GLY A 703 46.55 3.00 -2.86
N THR A 704 46.67 1.91 -2.10
CA THR A 704 45.60 1.42 -1.22
C THR A 704 46.04 1.66 0.22
N TYR A 705 45.22 2.45 0.92
CA TYR A 705 45.45 2.83 2.30
C TYR A 705 44.39 2.17 3.19
N THR A 706 44.81 1.62 4.32
CA THR A 706 43.94 1.00 5.33
C THR A 706 44.34 1.46 6.73
N GLY A 707 43.42 1.54 7.64
CA GLY A 707 43.69 1.98 9.02
C GLY A 707 42.70 3.08 9.43
N GLU A 708 43.12 3.96 10.33
CA GLU A 708 42.39 5.18 10.64
C GLU A 708 42.78 6.27 9.63
N ILE A 709 41.94 6.44 8.61
CA ILE A 709 42.20 7.41 7.53
C ILE A 709 41.39 8.66 7.80
N VAL A 710 42.10 9.81 7.90
CA VAL A 710 41.50 11.12 8.02
C VAL A 710 41.88 11.96 6.80
N VAL A 711 40.87 12.50 6.13
CA VAL A 711 41.08 13.40 4.99
C VAL A 711 40.48 14.76 5.33
N LYS A 712 41.22 15.82 5.11
CA LYS A 712 40.86 17.22 5.36
C LYS A 712 40.96 18.04 4.09
N PRO A 713 40.19 19.10 3.93
CA PRO A 713 40.32 20.07 2.81
C PRO A 713 41.71 20.64 2.62
#